data_3fcab359db877c292f3be6875bc4ff6c
#
_entry.id   3fcab359db877c292f3be6875bc4ff6c
#
_cell.length_a   1.000
_cell.length_b   1.000
_cell.length_c   1.000
_cell.angle_alpha   90.00
_cell.angle_beta   90.00
_cell.angle_gamma   90.00
#
_symmetry.space_group_name_H-M   'P 1'
#
loop_
_entity.id
_entity.type
_entity.pdbx_description
1 polymer ?
#
loop_
_entity_poly.entity_id
_entity_poly.type
_entity_poly.pdbx_seq_one_letter_code
_entity_poly.pdbx_strand_id
1 'polypeptide(L)'
;MARNTARTISALLCALAVAGPHARAQLDTLGGPNIGERLFLETRFAEYYFTNSGGNANALLHPGDPVMNTTASIYGPLPGPFNHYSMNCRACHLVEEQENTGNRTYCDFAPRSPIPNINDGRTTTTRNAMPLVDALLPRGNTPVFLHFDGQFATPQDLIIATLTGRNFGWQPTEYQTAIHHIADIIRNDNGDGTLAQQYGGWSYAEAFEGIENAEPIPSQYLIPDYNVMDVSISDTNSEYYVTDQEIVENIADLIEQYLETLVFSQDSVGNFNGSPFDVFLIKNGLPQQPAKNETPLQYGRRLLRLIAALSNPHWVTNGIDGQFATNAHGQLFQFGSNELAGLEIFFTDKSNLSVATNLLRQGITAGIEVGNCIACHTPPAFGDFIFHNTGAAQEEYDAIHGMGTFMSISVPGYSARVMNYNAYLPPTSNHPAALGVFETPPTTNNPGQVDLGLWNVFANPDFPAPQAGLQQILPQLLSVAPPQISRAAMNGNNFIVSGTNGPAGWTYLVLNTTNLSLSLGRWIIIATNAFDGAGNFSFTNILAPGAPQGFFALELGTLPPEAALPATIALFKTPTVRDLVSSEPYLHTGQMNTIEDVLEFYLNSSAEARAGTIRNADPQLSNVSLDASAVAPLAAFLRALNEAAYVDIPCPCQ
;
A
#
# COMPACT_ATOMS: atom_id res chain seq x y z
N MET A 1 -28.60 2.75 -20.59
CA MET A 1 -28.40 4.16 -20.15
C MET A 1 -28.08 4.27 -18.65
N ALA A 2 -27.84 3.17 -17.93
CA ALA A 2 -27.63 3.15 -16.47
C ALA A 2 -26.15 3.07 -16.03
N ARG A 3 -25.18 2.94 -16.95
CA ARG A 3 -23.75 2.76 -16.61
C ARG A 3 -22.94 4.05 -16.35
N ASN A 4 -23.50 5.23 -16.52
CA ASN A 4 -22.76 6.50 -16.33
C ASN A 4 -23.06 7.24 -15.02
N THR A 5 -23.95 6.74 -14.17
CA THR A 5 -24.29 7.35 -12.88
C THR A 5 -23.41 6.87 -11.71
N ALA A 6 -22.86 5.65 -11.79
CA ALA A 6 -22.04 5.07 -10.73
C ALA A 6 -20.70 5.81 -10.50
N ARG A 7 -20.09 6.38 -11.55
CA ARG A 7 -18.82 7.13 -11.41
C ARG A 7 -18.91 8.47 -10.69
N THR A 8 -20.08 9.03 -10.54
CA THR A 8 -20.28 10.33 -9.89
C THR A 8 -20.53 10.20 -8.38
N ILE A 9 -20.89 9.01 -7.91
CA ILE A 9 -21.22 8.75 -6.49
C ILE A 9 -19.94 8.35 -5.71
N SER A 10 -19.00 7.61 -6.31
CA SER A 10 -17.67 7.36 -5.72
C SER A 10 -16.91 8.66 -5.37
N ALA A 11 -17.10 9.73 -6.16
CA ALA A 11 -16.50 11.02 -5.88
C ALA A 11 -17.15 11.75 -4.68
N LEU A 12 -18.36 11.35 -4.27
CA LEU A 12 -19.06 11.97 -3.13
C LEU A 12 -18.70 11.25 -1.81
N LEU A 13 -18.40 9.96 -1.84
CA LEU A 13 -17.93 9.20 -0.67
C LEU A 13 -16.46 9.53 -0.34
N CYS A 14 -15.61 9.77 -1.34
CA CYS A 14 -14.26 10.31 -1.11
C CYS A 14 -14.26 11.71 -0.44
N ALA A 15 -15.38 12.44 -0.47
CA ALA A 15 -15.50 13.72 0.25
C ALA A 15 -15.92 13.55 1.73
N LEU A 16 -16.41 12.38 2.12
CA LEU A 16 -16.78 12.06 3.51
C LEU A 16 -15.63 11.45 4.30
N ALA A 17 -14.66 10.81 3.65
CA ALA A 17 -13.47 10.25 4.29
C ALA A 17 -12.48 11.32 4.83
N VAL A 18 -12.78 12.60 4.68
CA VAL A 18 -11.99 13.74 5.18
C VAL A 18 -12.54 14.28 6.51
N ALA A 19 -13.38 13.54 7.18
CA ALA A 19 -14.07 14.06 8.36
C ALA A 19 -13.39 13.54 9.65
N GLY A 20 -13.09 14.43 10.59
CA GLY A 20 -12.47 14.16 11.89
C GLY A 20 -13.32 13.27 12.83
N PRO A 21 -12.98 13.16 14.12
CA PRO A 21 -13.59 12.19 15.04
C PRO A 21 -15.12 12.19 15.08
N HIS A 22 -15.76 13.29 14.70
CA HIS A 22 -17.23 13.35 14.57
C HIS A 22 -17.75 12.68 13.29
N ALA A 23 -16.96 12.64 12.22
CA ALA A 23 -17.36 11.95 10.99
C ALA A 23 -17.01 10.46 11.08
N ARG A 24 -16.03 10.08 11.88
CA ARG A 24 -15.73 8.69 12.18
C ARG A 24 -16.88 8.04 12.96
N ALA A 25 -17.39 8.72 14.02
CA ALA A 25 -18.59 8.30 14.74
C ALA A 25 -19.83 8.22 13.83
N GLN A 26 -19.81 8.91 12.69
CA GLN A 26 -20.88 8.86 11.68
C GLN A 26 -20.68 7.73 10.66
N LEU A 27 -19.42 7.35 10.36
CA LEU A 27 -19.08 6.17 9.55
C LEU A 27 -19.40 4.87 10.32
N ASP A 28 -19.14 4.83 11.64
CA ASP A 28 -19.47 3.69 12.52
C ASP A 28 -20.98 3.41 12.60
N THR A 29 -21.82 4.35 12.15
CA THR A 29 -23.28 4.15 12.03
C THR A 29 -23.72 3.68 10.63
N LEU A 30 -22.79 3.53 9.67
CA LEU A 30 -23.10 3.08 8.32
C LEU A 30 -23.04 1.55 8.21
N GLY A 31 -24.07 0.96 7.62
CA GLY A 31 -24.21 -0.49 7.49
C GLY A 31 -23.14 -1.13 6.59
N GLY A 32 -22.65 -0.42 5.58
CA GLY A 32 -21.61 -0.92 4.69
C GLY A 32 -20.33 -1.31 5.42
N PRO A 33 -19.69 -0.43 6.19
CA PRO A 33 -18.53 -0.78 7.01
C PRO A 33 -18.79 -1.91 8.00
N ASN A 34 -19.93 -1.93 8.70
CA ASN A 34 -20.24 -2.98 9.67
C ASN A 34 -20.42 -4.36 9.03
N ILE A 35 -21.11 -4.44 7.90
CA ILE A 35 -21.22 -5.70 7.15
C ILE A 35 -19.87 -6.05 6.51
N GLY A 36 -19.11 -5.07 6.06
CA GLY A 36 -17.74 -5.26 5.56
C GLY A 36 -16.81 -5.86 6.62
N GLU A 37 -16.89 -5.39 7.87
CA GLU A 37 -16.15 -5.99 9.00
C GLU A 37 -16.60 -7.43 9.26
N ARG A 38 -17.91 -7.71 9.28
CA ARG A 38 -18.42 -9.07 9.40
C ARG A 38 -17.84 -9.98 8.31
N LEU A 39 -17.79 -9.52 7.05
CA LEU A 39 -17.21 -10.26 5.93
C LEU A 39 -15.69 -10.43 6.06
N PHE A 40 -14.99 -9.43 6.57
CA PHE A 40 -13.57 -9.48 6.88
C PHE A 40 -13.22 -10.55 7.93
N LEU A 41 -14.13 -10.79 8.86
CA LEU A 41 -14.01 -11.77 9.93
C LEU A 41 -14.54 -13.17 9.53
N GLU A 42 -15.18 -13.33 8.37
CA GLU A 42 -15.81 -14.57 7.95
C GLU A 42 -14.79 -15.67 7.66
N THR A 43 -14.99 -16.83 8.27
CA THR A 43 -14.06 -17.96 8.19
C THR A 43 -14.50 -19.05 7.23
N ARG A 44 -15.78 -19.06 6.85
CA ARG A 44 -16.36 -20.07 5.96
C ARG A 44 -15.92 -19.93 4.50
N PHE A 45 -15.32 -18.80 4.10
CA PHE A 45 -14.82 -18.59 2.74
C PHE A 45 -13.56 -19.43 2.40
N ALA A 46 -12.93 -20.04 3.40
CA ALA A 46 -11.73 -20.85 3.22
C ALA A 46 -12.02 -22.22 2.60
N GLU A 47 -11.06 -22.75 1.82
CA GLU A 47 -11.11 -24.07 1.19
C GLU A 47 -11.36 -25.20 2.21
N TYR A 48 -10.78 -25.09 3.39
CA TYR A 48 -11.01 -26.06 4.46
C TYR A 48 -12.50 -26.21 4.82
N TYR A 49 -13.25 -25.10 4.88
CA TYR A 49 -14.68 -25.14 5.15
C TYR A 49 -15.43 -25.81 4.00
N PHE A 50 -15.12 -25.45 2.76
CA PHE A 50 -15.68 -26.09 1.57
C PHE A 50 -15.51 -27.60 1.60
N THR A 51 -14.30 -28.07 1.85
CA THR A 51 -13.96 -29.50 1.83
C THR A 51 -14.63 -30.29 2.97
N ASN A 52 -14.85 -29.67 4.13
CA ASN A 52 -15.28 -30.39 5.35
C ASN A 52 -16.73 -30.12 5.76
N SER A 53 -17.42 -29.13 5.22
CA SER A 53 -18.82 -28.79 5.56
C SER A 53 -19.85 -29.75 4.97
N GLY A 54 -19.46 -30.57 3.99
CA GLY A 54 -20.38 -31.45 3.25
C GLY A 54 -21.43 -30.69 2.45
N GLY A 55 -21.14 -29.46 2.04
CA GLY A 55 -22.05 -28.58 1.31
C GLY A 55 -23.10 -27.89 2.19
N ASN A 56 -22.90 -27.86 3.50
CA ASN A 56 -23.78 -27.15 4.44
C ASN A 56 -23.14 -25.83 4.85
N ALA A 57 -23.67 -24.72 4.37
CA ALA A 57 -23.19 -23.35 4.66
C ALA A 57 -23.21 -23.00 6.17
N ASN A 58 -23.97 -23.75 6.97
CA ASN A 58 -24.14 -23.55 8.42
C ASN A 58 -23.55 -24.67 9.26
N ALA A 59 -22.64 -25.49 8.70
CA ALA A 59 -22.01 -26.57 9.43
C ALA A 59 -21.06 -26.02 10.51
N LEU A 60 -21.13 -26.62 11.70
CA LEU A 60 -20.21 -26.36 12.80
C LEU A 60 -19.06 -27.38 12.72
N LEU A 61 -17.93 -26.99 12.15
CA LEU A 61 -16.75 -27.84 12.01
C LEU A 61 -15.90 -27.87 13.27
N HIS A 62 -15.83 -26.76 13.97
CA HIS A 62 -15.12 -26.61 15.25
C HIS A 62 -15.98 -25.87 16.26
N PRO A 63 -15.68 -25.97 17.57
CA PRO A 63 -16.35 -25.14 18.55
C PRO A 63 -16.21 -23.66 18.20
N GLY A 64 -17.35 -23.02 17.99
CA GLY A 64 -17.40 -21.60 17.58
C GLY A 64 -17.58 -21.34 16.09
N ASP A 65 -17.40 -22.32 15.19
CA ASP A 65 -17.76 -22.16 13.78
C ASP A 65 -19.29 -21.91 13.60
N PRO A 66 -19.69 -21.19 12.58
CA PRO A 66 -18.90 -20.47 11.55
C PRO A 66 -18.19 -19.25 12.10
N VAL A 67 -18.20 -19.08 13.36
CA VAL A 67 -17.47 -18.04 14.01
C VAL A 67 -16.20 -18.56 14.56
N MET A 68 -15.34 -17.75 14.42
CA MET A 68 -14.02 -17.62 14.94
C MET A 68 -13.75 -18.44 16.18
N ASN A 69 -13.06 -19.57 16.00
CA ASN A 69 -12.27 -20.11 17.07
C ASN A 69 -11.19 -19.09 17.47
N THR A 70 -10.58 -19.29 18.60
CA THR A 70 -9.46 -18.46 19.01
C THR A 70 -8.21 -18.79 18.21
N THR A 71 -7.54 -17.76 17.70
CA THR A 71 -6.16 -17.82 17.24
C THR A 71 -5.24 -17.24 18.30
N ALA A 72 -4.00 -17.72 18.38
CA ALA A 72 -3.02 -17.18 19.30
C ALA A 72 -2.20 -16.09 18.66
N SER A 73 -2.04 -14.97 19.34
CA SER A 73 -1.06 -13.94 19.01
C SER A 73 -0.09 -13.74 20.19
N ILE A 74 0.89 -12.88 20.02
CA ILE A 74 1.78 -12.46 21.11
C ILE A 74 1.04 -11.71 22.24
N TYR A 75 -0.15 -11.19 21.94
CA TYR A 75 -1.01 -10.46 22.88
C TYR A 75 -2.11 -11.32 23.51
N GLY A 76 -2.23 -12.57 23.10
CA GLY A 76 -3.24 -13.50 23.63
C GLY A 76 -4.11 -14.14 22.55
N PRO A 77 -5.18 -14.83 22.93
CA PRO A 77 -6.09 -15.42 21.98
C PRO A 77 -6.91 -14.35 21.26
N LEU A 78 -6.98 -14.48 19.94
CA LEU A 78 -7.77 -13.64 19.06
C LEU A 78 -8.90 -14.45 18.43
N PRO A 79 -10.01 -13.84 18.07
CA PRO A 79 -11.03 -14.51 17.30
C PRO A 79 -10.51 -14.95 15.93
N GLY A 80 -10.76 -16.19 15.57
CA GLY A 80 -10.45 -16.72 14.25
C GLY A 80 -9.97 -18.18 14.27
N PRO A 81 -10.45 -19.05 13.39
CA PRO A 81 -9.94 -20.39 13.20
C PRO A 81 -8.61 -20.32 12.49
N PHE A 82 -7.59 -20.25 13.28
CA PHE A 82 -6.21 -20.31 12.87
C PHE A 82 -5.64 -21.67 13.30
N ASN A 83 -4.55 -22.11 12.89
CA ASN A 83 -3.97 -23.45 13.04
C ASN A 83 -4.24 -24.38 11.85
N HIS A 84 -4.08 -23.85 10.63
CA HIS A 84 -4.15 -24.62 9.38
C HIS A 84 -5.54 -25.18 9.04
N TYR A 85 -6.59 -24.61 9.63
CA TYR A 85 -7.97 -24.97 9.32
C TYR A 85 -8.59 -23.92 8.39
N SER A 86 -9.39 -23.06 8.93
CA SER A 86 -10.03 -21.97 8.23
C SER A 86 -9.27 -20.67 8.39
N MET A 87 -9.53 -19.69 7.54
CA MET A 87 -8.90 -18.38 7.59
C MET A 87 -9.95 -17.27 7.56
N ASN A 88 -9.59 -16.14 8.14
CA ASN A 88 -10.20 -14.85 7.86
C ASN A 88 -9.09 -13.80 7.72
N CYS A 89 -9.43 -12.58 7.32
CA CYS A 89 -8.42 -11.54 7.10
C CYS A 89 -7.70 -11.16 8.40
N ARG A 90 -8.41 -11.17 9.53
CA ARG A 90 -7.84 -10.85 10.84
C ARG A 90 -6.75 -11.83 11.30
N ALA A 91 -6.71 -13.03 10.75
CA ALA A 91 -5.64 -13.99 11.07
C ALA A 91 -4.24 -13.48 10.69
N CYS A 92 -4.15 -12.60 9.68
CA CYS A 92 -2.91 -11.97 9.24
C CYS A 92 -2.86 -10.47 9.53
N HIS A 93 -4.02 -9.80 9.58
CA HIS A 93 -4.14 -8.35 9.72
C HIS A 93 -4.84 -8.01 11.04
N LEU A 94 -4.06 -7.84 12.10
CA LEU A 94 -4.56 -7.47 13.42
C LEU A 94 -4.77 -5.96 13.51
N VAL A 95 -5.80 -5.47 12.83
CA VAL A 95 -6.10 -4.03 12.74
C VAL A 95 -7.06 -3.56 13.81
N GLU A 96 -7.76 -4.50 14.43
CA GLU A 96 -8.64 -4.26 15.53
C GLU A 96 -7.88 -4.05 16.82
N GLU A 97 -8.54 -3.47 17.79
CA GLU A 97 -8.02 -3.41 19.14
C GLU A 97 -7.76 -4.80 19.72
N GLN A 98 -6.86 -4.85 20.66
CA GLN A 98 -6.67 -6.02 21.48
C GLN A 98 -7.69 -6.05 22.59
N GLU A 99 -8.25 -7.21 22.84
CA GLU A 99 -9.10 -7.43 24.00
C GLU A 99 -8.44 -6.86 25.27
N ASN A 100 -9.14 -6.05 26.01
CA ASN A 100 -8.74 -5.43 27.27
C ASN A 100 -7.72 -4.30 27.18
N THR A 101 -7.20 -3.95 26.03
CA THR A 101 -6.23 -2.84 25.91
C THR A 101 -6.77 -1.64 25.14
N GLY A 102 -7.76 -1.85 24.26
CA GLY A 102 -8.31 -0.79 23.42
C GLY A 102 -7.31 -0.27 22.38
N ASN A 103 -6.28 -1.05 22.04
CA ASN A 103 -5.23 -0.64 21.13
C ASN A 103 -5.33 -1.38 19.79
N ARG A 104 -5.12 -0.66 18.72
CA ARG A 104 -4.99 -1.25 17.39
C ARG A 104 -3.65 -1.92 17.22
N THR A 105 -3.66 -2.99 16.46
CA THR A 105 -2.46 -3.66 15.95
C THR A 105 -2.62 -3.86 14.45
N TYR A 106 -1.51 -4.01 13.73
CA TYR A 106 -1.52 -4.22 12.29
C TYR A 106 -1.24 -5.66 11.91
N CYS A 107 -0.16 -6.20 12.42
CA CYS A 107 0.26 -7.56 12.19
C CYS A 107 1.16 -8.02 13.34
N ASP A 108 0.64 -8.94 14.14
CA ASP A 108 1.33 -9.48 15.32
C ASP A 108 1.92 -10.87 15.07
N PHE A 109 1.74 -11.42 13.88
CA PHE A 109 2.30 -12.72 13.57
C PHE A 109 3.77 -12.61 13.21
N ALA A 110 4.48 -13.67 13.53
CA ALA A 110 5.84 -13.87 13.07
C ALA A 110 5.97 -13.66 11.55
N PRO A 111 7.16 -13.35 11.05
CA PRO A 111 7.39 -13.19 9.61
C PRO A 111 6.72 -14.31 8.84
N ARG A 112 6.01 -13.96 7.77
CA ARG A 112 5.28 -14.93 6.94
C ARG A 112 4.21 -15.64 7.73
N SER A 113 3.09 -14.98 7.91
CA SER A 113 1.94 -15.48 8.65
C SER A 113 1.56 -16.90 8.21
N PRO A 114 1.19 -17.79 9.14
CA PRO A 114 0.76 -19.14 8.79
C PRO A 114 -0.48 -19.12 7.88
N ILE A 115 -0.54 -20.08 6.96
CA ILE A 115 -1.66 -20.26 6.02
C ILE A 115 -2.15 -21.70 6.05
N PRO A 116 -3.39 -22.00 5.58
CA PRO A 116 -3.93 -23.35 5.53
C PRO A 116 -2.98 -24.35 4.84
N ASN A 117 -2.84 -25.52 5.43
CA ASN A 117 -2.04 -26.61 4.88
C ASN A 117 -2.84 -27.41 3.85
N ILE A 118 -2.49 -27.26 2.58
CA ILE A 118 -3.07 -28.02 1.47
C ILE A 118 -2.09 -29.04 0.86
N ASN A 119 -1.04 -29.41 1.59
CA ASN A 119 -0.01 -30.37 1.18
C ASN A 119 0.83 -29.94 -0.04
N ASP A 120 0.92 -28.64 -0.31
CA ASP A 120 1.78 -28.05 -1.34
C ASP A 120 3.18 -27.68 -0.83
N GLY A 121 3.48 -28.00 0.42
CA GLY A 121 4.76 -27.68 1.08
C GLY A 121 4.84 -26.27 1.65
N ARG A 122 3.83 -25.41 1.46
CA ARG A 122 3.73 -24.07 2.03
C ARG A 122 2.88 -24.08 3.29
N THR A 123 3.39 -23.56 4.36
CA THR A 123 2.71 -23.40 5.65
C THR A 123 2.65 -21.96 6.13
N THR A 124 3.29 -21.05 5.39
CA THR A 124 3.32 -19.61 5.69
C THR A 124 3.20 -18.80 4.39
N THR A 125 2.82 -17.53 4.51
CA THR A 125 2.89 -16.56 3.40
C THR A 125 4.34 -16.38 2.94
N THR A 126 4.56 -15.95 1.71
CA THR A 126 5.89 -15.65 1.18
C THR A 126 6.43 -14.33 1.72
N ARG A 127 5.54 -13.42 2.06
CA ARG A 127 5.85 -12.08 2.56
C ARG A 127 5.13 -11.82 3.87
N ASN A 128 5.59 -10.81 4.59
CA ASN A 128 4.93 -10.28 5.76
C ASN A 128 3.55 -9.69 5.40
N ALA A 129 2.61 -9.68 6.35
CA ALA A 129 1.36 -8.97 6.17
C ALA A 129 1.59 -7.45 6.20
N MET A 130 0.94 -6.72 5.31
CA MET A 130 1.03 -5.26 5.28
C MET A 130 0.01 -4.63 6.24
N PRO A 131 0.34 -3.49 6.87
CA PRO A 131 -0.64 -2.71 7.61
C PRO A 131 -1.84 -2.33 6.74
N LEU A 132 -3.05 -2.44 7.29
CA LEU A 132 -4.29 -2.00 6.63
C LEU A 132 -4.68 -0.57 7.00
N VAL A 133 -4.28 -0.10 8.18
CA VAL A 133 -4.55 1.28 8.59
C VAL A 133 -3.82 2.25 7.68
N ASP A 134 -4.53 3.24 7.18
CA ASP A 134 -4.08 4.19 6.15
C ASP A 134 -3.70 3.55 4.78
N ALA A 135 -3.99 2.26 4.57
CA ALA A 135 -3.65 1.60 3.32
C ALA A 135 -4.37 2.21 2.11
N LEU A 136 -5.58 2.72 2.31
CA LEU A 136 -6.46 3.26 1.26
C LEU A 136 -6.50 4.79 1.23
N LEU A 137 -5.65 5.49 1.97
CA LEU A 137 -5.61 6.96 1.93
C LEU A 137 -5.42 7.49 0.49
N PRO A 138 -6.13 8.59 0.15
CA PRO A 138 -5.95 9.25 -1.14
C PRO A 138 -4.50 9.70 -1.35
N ARG A 139 -3.91 9.35 -2.48
CA ARG A 139 -2.49 9.61 -2.83
C ARG A 139 -2.34 10.67 -3.90
N GLY A 140 -3.34 11.55 -4.07
CA GLY A 140 -3.35 12.59 -5.09
C GLY A 140 -3.33 11.99 -6.50
N ASN A 141 -2.30 12.31 -7.30
CA ASN A 141 -2.15 11.81 -8.66
C ASN A 141 -1.27 10.54 -8.75
N THR A 142 -0.77 10.02 -7.61
CA THR A 142 0.03 8.79 -7.60
C THR A 142 -0.90 7.59 -7.78
N PRO A 143 -0.62 6.69 -8.73
CA PRO A 143 -1.41 5.47 -8.89
C PRO A 143 -1.44 4.64 -7.60
N VAL A 144 -2.55 3.94 -7.37
CA VAL A 144 -2.65 3.00 -6.26
C VAL A 144 -1.89 1.73 -6.63
N PHE A 145 -1.01 1.31 -5.71
CA PHE A 145 -0.31 0.04 -5.77
C PHE A 145 -0.49 -0.66 -4.43
N LEU A 146 -1.03 -1.87 -4.47
CA LEU A 146 -1.25 -2.70 -3.28
C LEU A 146 -0.32 -3.92 -3.34
N HIS A 147 -0.05 -4.53 -2.19
CA HIS A 147 1.07 -5.43 -1.93
C HIS A 147 2.45 -4.73 -2.01
N PHE A 148 3.50 -5.42 -1.56
CA PHE A 148 4.88 -4.90 -1.58
C PHE A 148 5.43 -4.71 -3.00
N ASP A 149 4.91 -5.44 -3.98
CA ASP A 149 5.34 -5.40 -5.38
C ASP A 149 4.36 -4.69 -6.32
N GLY A 150 3.24 -4.18 -5.77
CA GLY A 150 2.25 -3.46 -6.57
C GLY A 150 1.40 -4.33 -7.48
N GLN A 151 1.19 -5.58 -7.12
CA GLN A 151 0.43 -6.54 -7.91
C GLN A 151 -1.00 -6.09 -8.22
N PHE A 152 -1.62 -5.32 -7.33
CA PHE A 152 -3.00 -4.86 -7.47
C PHE A 152 -3.09 -3.34 -7.59
N ALA A 153 -4.01 -2.89 -8.44
CA ALA A 153 -4.32 -1.47 -8.66
C ALA A 153 -5.60 -1.02 -7.94
N THR A 154 -6.41 -1.96 -7.47
CA THR A 154 -7.65 -1.71 -6.73
C THR A 154 -7.75 -2.58 -5.49
N PRO A 155 -8.38 -2.11 -4.41
CA PRO A 155 -8.67 -2.94 -3.24
C PRO A 155 -9.55 -4.14 -3.58
N GLN A 156 -10.56 -3.95 -4.43
CA GLN A 156 -11.48 -5.01 -4.84
C GLN A 156 -10.73 -6.19 -5.47
N ASP A 157 -9.85 -5.93 -6.44
CA ASP A 157 -9.05 -7.00 -7.08
C ASP A 157 -8.19 -7.74 -6.06
N LEU A 158 -7.60 -7.01 -5.10
CA LEU A 158 -6.80 -7.59 -4.03
C LEU A 158 -7.66 -8.48 -3.10
N ILE A 159 -8.82 -8.00 -2.68
CA ILE A 159 -9.72 -8.72 -1.77
C ILE A 159 -10.21 -10.01 -2.45
N ILE A 160 -10.68 -9.93 -3.70
CA ILE A 160 -11.12 -11.10 -4.47
C ILE A 160 -9.98 -12.11 -4.60
N ALA A 161 -8.79 -11.67 -4.98
CA ALA A 161 -7.64 -12.55 -5.13
C ALA A 161 -7.21 -13.19 -3.80
N THR A 162 -7.40 -12.49 -2.68
CA THR A 162 -7.11 -13.03 -1.34
C THR A 162 -8.13 -14.09 -0.94
N LEU A 163 -9.42 -13.80 -1.09
CA LEU A 163 -10.53 -14.70 -0.73
C LEU A 163 -10.52 -16.00 -1.56
N THR A 164 -10.11 -15.91 -2.82
CA THR A 164 -10.08 -17.04 -3.78
C THR A 164 -8.68 -17.65 -3.95
N GLY A 165 -7.71 -17.16 -3.16
CA GLY A 165 -6.29 -17.50 -3.34
C GLY A 165 -5.72 -18.41 -2.25
N ARG A 166 -4.41 -18.58 -2.35
CA ARG A 166 -3.64 -19.52 -1.51
C ARG A 166 -3.71 -19.22 -0.03
N ASN A 167 -3.88 -17.94 0.36
CA ASN A 167 -3.99 -17.56 1.76
C ASN A 167 -5.26 -18.12 2.43
N PHE A 168 -6.32 -18.34 1.65
CA PHE A 168 -7.55 -18.99 2.09
C PHE A 168 -7.59 -20.50 1.80
N GLY A 169 -6.47 -21.09 1.36
CA GLY A 169 -6.33 -22.52 1.07
C GLY A 169 -6.61 -22.91 -0.38
N TRP A 170 -7.10 -22.00 -1.22
CA TRP A 170 -7.46 -22.31 -2.59
C TRP A 170 -6.22 -22.41 -3.50
N GLN A 171 -6.26 -23.39 -4.41
CA GLN A 171 -5.26 -23.50 -5.46
C GLN A 171 -5.65 -22.62 -6.68
N PRO A 172 -4.68 -22.19 -7.52
CA PRO A 172 -4.98 -21.38 -8.70
C PRO A 172 -6.00 -22.04 -9.67
N THR A 173 -6.08 -23.37 -9.70
CA THR A 173 -7.04 -24.12 -10.50
C THR A 173 -8.46 -24.14 -9.92
N GLU A 174 -8.64 -23.72 -8.70
CA GLU A 174 -9.90 -23.78 -7.95
C GLU A 174 -10.65 -22.46 -7.92
N TYR A 175 -10.18 -21.44 -8.64
CA TYR A 175 -10.74 -20.09 -8.62
C TYR A 175 -12.26 -20.06 -8.77
N GLN A 176 -12.82 -20.77 -9.78
CA GLN A 176 -14.28 -20.79 -9.99
C GLN A 176 -15.02 -21.55 -8.88
N THR A 177 -14.40 -22.57 -8.31
CA THR A 177 -14.95 -23.29 -7.16
C THR A 177 -15.00 -22.39 -5.92
N ALA A 178 -13.96 -21.59 -5.70
CA ALA A 178 -13.92 -20.62 -4.61
C ALA A 178 -15.00 -19.55 -4.75
N ILE A 179 -15.16 -18.97 -5.95
CA ILE A 179 -16.21 -18.00 -6.25
C ILE A 179 -17.60 -18.59 -5.95
N HIS A 180 -17.87 -19.80 -6.46
CA HIS A 180 -19.15 -20.46 -6.22
C HIS A 180 -19.38 -20.74 -4.75
N HIS A 181 -18.39 -21.25 -4.04
CA HIS A 181 -18.50 -21.57 -2.60
C HIS A 181 -18.77 -20.31 -1.75
N ILE A 182 -18.05 -19.22 -2.02
CA ILE A 182 -18.23 -17.95 -1.30
C ILE A 182 -19.66 -17.43 -1.52
N ALA A 183 -20.14 -17.45 -2.76
CA ALA A 183 -21.51 -17.04 -3.08
C ALA A 183 -22.55 -17.95 -2.42
N ASP A 184 -22.29 -19.26 -2.33
CA ASP A 184 -23.17 -20.22 -1.67
C ASP A 184 -23.29 -19.93 -0.15
N ILE A 185 -22.21 -19.54 0.51
CA ILE A 185 -22.26 -19.08 1.91
C ILE A 185 -23.17 -17.87 2.06
N ILE A 186 -23.07 -16.88 1.17
CA ILE A 186 -23.92 -15.67 1.22
C ILE A 186 -25.41 -16.03 1.04
N ARG A 187 -25.73 -16.90 0.08
CA ARG A 187 -27.11 -17.29 -0.20
C ARG A 187 -27.76 -18.14 0.89
N ASN A 188 -26.96 -18.96 1.58
CA ASN A 188 -27.49 -20.01 2.46
C ASN A 188 -27.13 -19.79 3.95
N ASP A 189 -26.49 -18.68 4.31
CA ASP A 189 -26.30 -18.28 5.71
C ASP A 189 -27.67 -18.12 6.40
N ASN A 190 -27.83 -18.72 7.58
CA ASN A 190 -29.09 -18.66 8.32
C ASN A 190 -29.13 -17.59 9.43
N GLY A 191 -28.05 -16.83 9.61
CA GLY A 191 -27.95 -15.79 10.64
C GLY A 191 -27.79 -16.30 12.08
N ASP A 192 -27.75 -17.60 12.30
CA ASP A 192 -27.69 -18.19 13.66
C ASP A 192 -26.26 -18.22 14.25
N GLY A 193 -25.25 -18.02 13.41
CA GLY A 193 -23.86 -18.04 13.83
C GLY A 193 -23.50 -16.90 14.79
N THR A 194 -22.53 -17.13 15.69
CA THR A 194 -22.11 -16.14 16.68
C THR A 194 -21.64 -14.83 16.01
N LEU A 195 -20.93 -14.93 14.87
CA LEU A 195 -20.53 -13.75 14.07
C LEU A 195 -21.76 -12.97 13.59
N ALA A 196 -22.76 -13.68 13.02
CA ALA A 196 -24.01 -13.04 12.60
C ALA A 196 -24.68 -12.33 13.77
N GLN A 197 -24.74 -12.97 14.94
CA GLN A 197 -25.35 -12.39 16.16
C GLN A 197 -24.59 -11.14 16.65
N GLN A 198 -23.30 -11.07 16.46
CA GLN A 198 -22.51 -9.88 16.78
C GLN A 198 -22.86 -8.69 15.85
N TYR A 199 -23.33 -8.96 14.64
CA TYR A 199 -23.70 -7.94 13.64
C TYR A 199 -25.24 -7.90 13.43
N GLY A 200 -26.01 -8.06 14.48
CA GLY A 200 -27.47 -7.87 14.48
C GLY A 200 -28.31 -9.11 14.24
N GLY A 201 -27.69 -10.27 13.99
CA GLY A 201 -28.39 -11.56 13.85
C GLY A 201 -29.01 -11.80 12.48
N TRP A 202 -28.69 -10.99 11.48
CA TRP A 202 -29.19 -11.14 10.12
C TRP A 202 -28.40 -12.21 9.36
N SER A 203 -29.07 -12.98 8.50
CA SER A 203 -28.36 -13.75 7.47
C SER A 203 -27.69 -12.80 6.47
N TYR A 204 -26.69 -13.29 5.74
CA TYR A 204 -26.08 -12.47 4.68
C TYR A 204 -27.09 -12.13 3.58
N ALA A 205 -27.99 -13.07 3.23
CA ALA A 205 -29.04 -12.83 2.25
C ALA A 205 -29.93 -11.65 2.66
N GLU A 206 -30.42 -11.64 3.92
CA GLU A 206 -31.22 -10.51 4.44
C GLU A 206 -30.44 -9.19 4.43
N ALA A 207 -29.16 -9.21 4.84
CA ALA A 207 -28.32 -8.02 4.83
C ALA A 207 -28.08 -7.47 3.40
N PHE A 208 -27.93 -8.36 2.41
CA PHE A 208 -27.68 -7.97 1.01
C PHE A 208 -28.96 -7.54 0.29
N GLU A 209 -30.11 -8.14 0.62
CA GLU A 209 -31.41 -7.71 0.08
C GLU A 209 -31.85 -6.36 0.63
N GLY A 210 -31.30 -5.95 1.78
CA GLY A 210 -31.74 -4.70 2.44
C GLY A 210 -33.20 -4.76 2.90
N ILE A 211 -33.82 -5.94 2.92
CA ILE A 211 -35.24 -6.16 3.14
C ILE A 211 -35.48 -6.85 4.47
N GLU A 212 -36.49 -6.38 5.08
CA GLU A 212 -37.12 -6.79 6.29
C GLU A 212 -38.06 -7.98 6.10
N ASN A 213 -37.84 -9.03 6.86
CA ASN A 213 -38.91 -9.95 7.17
C ASN A 213 -39.66 -9.48 8.45
N ALA A 214 -40.32 -8.33 8.42
CA ALA A 214 -41.20 -7.78 9.46
C ALA A 214 -40.59 -6.74 10.43
N GLU A 215 -39.30 -6.65 10.61
CA GLU A 215 -38.65 -5.62 11.43
C GLU A 215 -37.60 -4.87 10.60
N PRO A 216 -37.48 -3.52 10.67
CA PRO A 216 -36.50 -2.77 9.90
C PRO A 216 -35.06 -3.14 10.31
N ILE A 217 -34.20 -3.41 9.33
CA ILE A 217 -32.77 -3.53 9.59
C ILE A 217 -32.29 -2.22 10.19
N PRO A 218 -31.66 -2.22 11.37
CA PRO A 218 -31.10 -0.99 11.95
C PRO A 218 -30.13 -0.32 10.98
N SER A 219 -30.12 1.01 10.95
CA SER A 219 -29.32 1.79 9.98
C SER A 219 -27.84 1.44 9.97
N GLN A 220 -27.30 1.01 11.11
CA GLN A 220 -25.92 0.56 11.26
C GLN A 220 -25.57 -0.73 10.54
N TYR A 221 -26.58 -1.49 10.05
CA TYR A 221 -26.40 -2.72 9.28
C TYR A 221 -27.01 -2.62 7.88
N LEU A 222 -27.58 -1.48 7.53
CA LEU A 222 -28.19 -1.26 6.23
C LEU A 222 -27.12 -0.86 5.21
N ILE A 223 -26.82 -1.75 4.28
CA ILE A 223 -25.82 -1.49 3.24
C ILE A 223 -26.28 -0.38 2.28
N PRO A 224 -25.37 0.29 1.56
CA PRO A 224 -25.73 1.28 0.55
C PRO A 224 -26.58 0.70 -0.60
N ASP A 225 -27.49 1.49 -1.15
CA ASP A 225 -28.40 1.05 -2.22
C ASP A 225 -27.69 0.40 -3.42
N TYR A 226 -26.47 0.81 -3.74
CA TYR A 226 -25.68 0.24 -4.84
C TYR A 226 -25.07 -1.13 -4.53
N ASN A 227 -25.04 -1.52 -3.25
CA ASN A 227 -24.63 -2.86 -2.80
C ASN A 227 -25.85 -3.78 -2.57
N VAL A 228 -27.08 -3.26 -2.62
CA VAL A 228 -28.29 -4.07 -2.46
C VAL A 228 -28.46 -5.01 -3.64
N MET A 229 -28.64 -6.29 -3.36
CA MET A 229 -28.88 -7.31 -4.37
C MET A 229 -29.73 -8.45 -3.79
N ASP A 230 -30.73 -8.91 -4.55
CA ASP A 230 -31.54 -10.07 -4.19
C ASP A 230 -30.80 -11.35 -4.59
N VAL A 231 -30.14 -11.97 -3.61
CA VAL A 231 -29.36 -13.19 -3.80
C VAL A 231 -30.23 -14.44 -3.71
N SER A 232 -31.53 -14.34 -3.40
CA SER A 232 -32.47 -15.45 -3.25
C SER A 232 -32.98 -15.99 -4.60
N ILE A 233 -32.84 -15.23 -5.68
CA ILE A 233 -33.31 -15.59 -7.01
C ILE A 233 -32.49 -16.76 -7.55
N SER A 234 -33.12 -17.93 -7.67
CA SER A 234 -32.48 -19.16 -8.12
C SER A 234 -32.61 -19.42 -9.63
N ASP A 235 -33.53 -18.74 -10.33
CA ASP A 235 -33.70 -18.88 -11.79
C ASP A 235 -32.58 -18.12 -12.53
N THR A 236 -31.61 -18.86 -13.02
CA THR A 236 -30.46 -18.32 -13.76
C THR A 236 -30.83 -17.64 -15.09
N ASN A 237 -32.07 -17.79 -15.57
CA ASN A 237 -32.58 -17.09 -16.75
C ASN A 237 -33.34 -15.81 -16.39
N SER A 238 -33.52 -15.51 -15.11
CA SER A 238 -34.13 -14.26 -14.65
C SER A 238 -33.20 -13.09 -14.97
N GLU A 239 -33.77 -11.97 -15.41
CA GLU A 239 -33.01 -10.70 -15.58
C GLU A 239 -32.52 -10.12 -14.23
N TYR A 240 -33.05 -10.62 -13.13
CA TYR A 240 -32.70 -10.24 -11.75
C TYR A 240 -31.77 -11.24 -11.07
N TYR A 241 -31.35 -12.31 -11.77
CA TYR A 241 -30.42 -13.27 -11.22
C TYR A 241 -29.04 -12.64 -10.97
N VAL A 242 -28.58 -12.73 -9.74
CA VAL A 242 -27.24 -12.28 -9.34
C VAL A 242 -26.27 -13.43 -9.48
N THR A 243 -25.23 -13.24 -10.27
CA THR A 243 -24.18 -14.27 -10.47
C THR A 243 -23.28 -14.41 -9.26
N ASP A 244 -22.60 -15.55 -9.13
CA ASP A 244 -21.63 -15.78 -8.07
C ASP A 244 -20.50 -14.75 -8.09
N GLN A 245 -20.08 -14.35 -9.28
CA GLN A 245 -19.04 -13.32 -9.46
C GLN A 245 -19.50 -11.94 -8.93
N GLU A 246 -20.73 -11.52 -9.24
CA GLU A 246 -21.28 -10.26 -8.73
C GLU A 246 -21.43 -10.26 -7.22
N ILE A 247 -21.76 -11.40 -6.60
CA ILE A 247 -21.79 -11.51 -5.13
C ILE A 247 -20.39 -11.31 -4.55
N VAL A 248 -19.37 -11.94 -5.11
CA VAL A 248 -17.98 -11.80 -4.61
C VAL A 248 -17.44 -10.38 -4.85
N GLU A 249 -17.80 -9.73 -5.95
CA GLU A 249 -17.48 -8.32 -6.20
C GLU A 249 -18.15 -7.40 -5.16
N ASN A 250 -19.40 -7.67 -4.79
CA ASN A 250 -20.10 -6.91 -3.74
C ASN A 250 -19.47 -7.14 -2.34
N ILE A 251 -19.05 -8.36 -2.04
CA ILE A 251 -18.28 -8.66 -0.82
C ILE A 251 -17.01 -7.80 -0.78
N ALA A 252 -16.29 -7.72 -1.90
CA ALA A 252 -15.06 -6.95 -1.98
C ALA A 252 -15.31 -5.45 -1.77
N ASP A 253 -16.38 -4.90 -2.34
CA ASP A 253 -16.78 -3.50 -2.15
C ASP A 253 -17.16 -3.21 -0.68
N LEU A 254 -17.86 -4.13 -0.01
CA LEU A 254 -18.22 -3.96 1.40
C LEU A 254 -17.00 -4.06 2.33
N ILE A 255 -16.09 -5.01 2.08
CA ILE A 255 -14.83 -5.09 2.82
C ILE A 255 -13.98 -3.84 2.60
N GLU A 256 -13.91 -3.30 1.36
CA GLU A 256 -13.23 -2.03 1.09
C GLU A 256 -13.80 -0.88 1.92
N GLN A 257 -15.14 -0.76 2.01
CA GLN A 257 -15.79 0.25 2.85
C GLN A 257 -15.38 0.14 4.32
N TYR A 258 -15.21 -1.09 4.83
CA TYR A 258 -14.65 -1.28 6.16
C TYR A 258 -13.19 -0.83 6.23
N LEU A 259 -12.34 -1.22 5.29
CA LEU A 259 -10.93 -0.83 5.27
C LEU A 259 -10.75 0.69 5.13
N GLU A 260 -11.65 1.41 4.46
CA GLU A 260 -11.66 2.87 4.38
C GLU A 260 -11.88 3.54 5.75
N THR A 261 -12.46 2.82 6.72
CA THR A 261 -12.60 3.33 8.10
C THR A 261 -11.32 3.18 8.92
N LEU A 262 -10.38 2.35 8.47
CA LEU A 262 -9.12 2.09 9.15
C LEU A 262 -8.10 3.20 8.83
N VAL A 263 -8.24 4.33 9.49
CA VAL A 263 -7.38 5.50 9.29
C VAL A 263 -6.82 6.01 10.63
N PHE A 264 -5.64 6.61 10.60
CA PHE A 264 -5.12 7.33 11.75
C PHE A 264 -5.99 8.53 12.09
N SER A 265 -5.92 8.96 13.36
CA SER A 265 -6.71 10.08 13.86
C SER A 265 -6.44 11.35 13.05
N GLN A 266 -7.53 11.98 12.58
CA GLN A 266 -7.50 13.20 11.78
C GLN A 266 -8.55 14.19 12.28
N ASP A 267 -8.30 15.47 12.05
CA ASP A 267 -9.30 16.51 12.24
C ASP A 267 -10.29 16.58 11.08
N SER A 268 -11.28 17.48 11.19
CA SER A 268 -12.34 17.65 10.18
C SER A 268 -11.87 18.11 8.79
N VAL A 269 -10.62 18.48 8.64
CA VAL A 269 -10.01 18.88 7.35
C VAL A 269 -8.89 17.94 6.90
N GLY A 270 -8.76 16.78 7.56
CA GLY A 270 -7.84 15.72 7.17
C GLY A 270 -6.40 15.90 7.65
N ASN A 271 -6.15 16.74 8.65
CA ASN A 271 -4.83 16.81 9.27
C ASN A 271 -4.70 15.70 10.31
N PHE A 272 -3.59 14.97 10.30
CA PHE A 272 -3.26 14.04 11.37
C PHE A 272 -3.10 14.77 12.70
N ASN A 273 -3.66 14.22 13.77
CA ASN A 273 -3.69 14.83 15.08
C ASN A 273 -3.49 13.85 16.25
N GLY A 274 -3.21 12.57 15.97
CA GLY A 274 -3.19 11.51 16.96
C GLY A 274 -1.81 11.19 17.54
N SER A 275 -0.72 11.51 16.85
CA SER A 275 0.63 11.18 17.32
C SER A 275 1.28 12.32 18.11
N PRO A 276 2.31 12.04 18.96
CA PRO A 276 3.09 13.07 19.61
C PRO A 276 3.69 14.11 18.65
N PHE A 277 4.10 13.69 17.46
CA PHE A 277 4.58 14.58 16.41
C PHE A 277 3.49 15.53 15.92
N ASP A 278 2.28 15.03 15.68
CA ASP A 278 1.17 15.87 15.22
C ASP A 278 0.79 16.90 16.29
N VAL A 279 0.72 16.47 17.55
CA VAL A 279 0.46 17.35 18.70
C VAL A 279 1.57 18.41 18.85
N PHE A 280 2.84 18.03 18.61
CA PHE A 280 3.94 19.01 18.60
C PHE A 280 3.76 20.07 17.52
N LEU A 281 3.33 19.70 16.31
CA LEU A 281 3.05 20.68 15.26
C LEU A 281 1.93 21.63 15.66
N ILE A 282 0.84 21.10 16.20
CA ILE A 282 -0.33 21.87 16.67
C ILE A 282 0.09 22.87 17.77
N LYS A 283 0.80 22.41 18.82
CA LYS A 283 1.22 23.25 19.95
C LYS A 283 2.14 24.39 19.55
N ASN A 284 2.91 24.22 18.46
CA ASN A 284 3.84 25.23 17.96
C ASN A 284 3.30 26.03 16.76
N GLY A 285 2.03 25.85 16.40
CA GLY A 285 1.40 26.56 15.28
C GLY A 285 2.07 26.30 13.93
N LEU A 286 2.63 25.10 13.77
CA LEU A 286 3.31 24.65 12.55
C LEU A 286 2.31 24.08 11.53
N PRO A 287 2.58 24.21 10.23
CA PRO A 287 1.69 23.66 9.21
C PRO A 287 1.68 22.12 9.27
N GLN A 288 0.50 21.52 9.15
CA GLN A 288 0.32 20.06 9.16
C GLN A 288 0.18 19.46 7.76
N GLN A 289 -0.01 20.32 6.73
CA GLN A 289 -0.20 19.91 5.34
C GLN A 289 0.72 20.73 4.40
N PRO A 290 1.04 20.19 3.22
CA PRO A 290 1.66 20.95 2.15
C PRO A 290 0.82 22.17 1.76
N ALA A 291 1.49 23.28 1.39
CA ALA A 291 0.81 24.42 0.80
C ALA A 291 0.32 24.08 -0.63
N LYS A 292 -0.59 24.91 -1.16
CA LYS A 292 -1.06 24.73 -2.53
C LYS A 292 0.13 24.71 -3.52
N ASN A 293 0.21 23.68 -4.35
CA ASN A 293 1.29 23.43 -5.31
C ASN A 293 2.68 23.09 -4.68
N GLU A 294 2.73 22.83 -3.40
CA GLU A 294 3.93 22.34 -2.73
C GLU A 294 3.93 20.80 -2.75
N THR A 295 5.04 20.20 -3.15
CA THR A 295 5.16 18.74 -3.06
C THR A 295 5.38 18.30 -1.60
N PRO A 296 5.04 17.05 -1.24
CA PRO A 296 5.31 16.51 0.11
C PRO A 296 6.78 16.67 0.54
N LEU A 297 7.74 16.42 -0.36
CA LEU A 297 9.16 16.64 -0.09
C LEU A 297 9.51 18.11 0.16
N GLN A 298 8.94 19.04 -0.61
CA GLN A 298 9.14 20.48 -0.39
C GLN A 298 8.54 20.91 0.95
N TYR A 299 7.38 20.38 1.31
CA TYR A 299 6.76 20.59 2.61
C TYR A 299 7.67 20.10 3.75
N GLY A 300 8.21 18.89 3.68
CA GLY A 300 9.14 18.38 4.67
C GLY A 300 10.35 19.31 4.87
N ARG A 301 10.97 19.75 3.77
CA ARG A 301 12.09 20.70 3.82
C ARG A 301 11.70 22.05 4.42
N ARG A 302 10.50 22.54 4.14
CA ARG A 302 9.97 23.77 4.75
C ARG A 302 9.71 23.57 6.23
N LEU A 303 9.10 22.44 6.61
CA LEU A 303 8.79 22.13 8.00
C LEU A 303 10.05 22.09 8.86
N LEU A 304 11.11 21.43 8.42
CA LEU A 304 12.40 21.43 9.13
C LEU A 304 12.93 22.86 9.38
N ARG A 305 12.84 23.75 8.37
CA ARG A 305 13.27 25.16 8.53
C ARG A 305 12.42 25.90 9.57
N LEU A 306 11.11 25.67 9.58
CA LEU A 306 10.21 26.30 10.55
C LEU A 306 10.47 25.79 11.97
N ILE A 307 10.68 24.50 12.14
CA ILE A 307 11.05 23.89 13.43
C ILE A 307 12.37 24.46 13.94
N ALA A 308 13.39 24.52 13.07
CA ALA A 308 14.70 25.08 13.42
C ALA A 308 14.67 26.59 13.79
N ALA A 309 13.62 27.29 13.40
CA ALA A 309 13.42 28.70 13.74
C ALA A 309 12.69 28.91 15.08
N LEU A 310 12.18 27.85 15.71
CA LEU A 310 11.51 27.95 17.01
C LEU A 310 12.52 28.36 18.10
N SER A 311 12.26 29.48 18.74
CA SER A 311 13.11 29.96 19.86
C SER A 311 12.76 29.32 21.20
N ASN A 312 11.55 28.84 21.36
CA ASN A 312 11.04 28.22 22.59
C ASN A 312 9.98 27.15 22.23
N PRO A 313 10.39 25.95 21.84
CA PRO A 313 9.46 24.88 21.47
C PRO A 313 8.51 24.50 22.62
N HIS A 314 7.24 24.33 22.30
CA HIS A 314 6.26 23.75 23.21
C HIS A 314 6.29 22.23 23.06
N TRP A 315 6.86 21.58 24.05
CA TRP A 315 7.02 20.12 24.06
C TRP A 315 5.70 19.39 24.34
N VAL A 316 5.63 18.14 23.89
CA VAL A 316 4.53 17.22 24.21
C VAL A 316 4.98 16.37 25.40
N THR A 317 4.18 16.39 26.46
CA THR A 317 4.52 15.73 27.72
C THR A 317 3.61 14.54 27.96
N ASN A 318 4.21 13.38 28.20
CA ASN A 318 3.49 12.16 28.52
C ASN A 318 2.50 12.35 29.69
N GLY A 319 1.29 11.81 29.53
CA GLY A 319 0.22 11.88 30.53
C GLY A 319 -0.46 13.25 30.69
N ILE A 320 0.00 14.30 29.96
CA ILE A 320 -0.61 15.64 29.94
C ILE A 320 -1.26 15.91 28.60
N ASP A 321 -0.50 15.74 27.52
CA ASP A 321 -0.94 16.08 26.15
C ASP A 321 -1.58 14.90 25.42
N GLY A 322 -1.35 13.66 25.89
CA GLY A 322 -1.98 12.46 25.35
C GLY A 322 -3.22 12.06 26.13
N GLN A 323 -4.21 11.56 25.46
CA GLN A 323 -5.41 10.99 26.11
C GLN A 323 -5.06 9.75 26.95
N PHE A 324 -4.04 9.01 26.54
CA PHE A 324 -3.44 7.89 27.24
C PHE A 324 -1.94 8.14 27.47
N ALA A 325 -1.41 7.67 28.58
CA ALA A 325 -0.01 7.88 28.93
C ALA A 325 0.95 7.04 28.09
N THR A 326 0.50 5.91 27.58
CA THR A 326 1.28 4.95 26.79
C THR A 326 0.41 4.31 25.71
N ASN A 327 1.03 3.78 24.64
CA ASN A 327 0.37 2.90 23.69
C ASN A 327 0.38 1.43 24.17
N ALA A 328 -0.09 0.49 23.32
CA ALA A 328 -0.16 -0.95 23.61
C ALA A 328 1.17 -1.55 24.11
N HIS A 329 2.29 -1.05 23.58
CA HIS A 329 3.63 -1.53 23.92
C HIS A 329 4.29 -0.76 25.06
N GLY A 330 3.53 0.04 25.82
CA GLY A 330 4.05 0.81 26.93
C GLY A 330 4.91 2.02 26.54
N GLN A 331 4.88 2.42 25.28
CA GLN A 331 5.61 3.59 24.79
C GLN A 331 5.01 4.88 25.33
N LEU A 332 5.87 5.81 25.74
CA LEU A 332 5.46 7.11 26.24
C LEU A 332 4.93 8.00 25.13
N PHE A 333 3.81 8.68 25.39
CA PHE A 333 3.26 9.70 24.50
C PHE A 333 3.99 11.02 24.73
N GLN A 334 5.08 11.25 24.00
CA GLN A 334 5.92 12.44 24.17
C GLN A 334 6.59 12.90 22.88
N PHE A 335 6.91 14.19 22.80
CA PHE A 335 7.80 14.77 21.82
C PHE A 335 8.69 15.82 22.51
N GLY A 336 9.93 15.47 22.75
CA GLY A 336 10.93 16.31 23.42
C GLY A 336 12.18 16.49 22.58
N SER A 337 13.30 16.79 23.24
CA SER A 337 14.57 17.07 22.54
C SER A 337 15.17 15.86 21.84
N ASN A 338 14.91 14.66 22.34
CA ASN A 338 15.43 13.43 21.71
C ASN A 338 14.67 13.10 20.43
N GLU A 339 13.35 13.18 20.45
CA GLU A 339 12.47 13.03 19.29
C GLU A 339 12.74 14.12 18.26
N LEU A 340 13.01 15.35 18.69
CA LEU A 340 13.42 16.44 17.81
C LEU A 340 14.76 16.15 17.11
N ALA A 341 15.75 15.65 17.83
CA ALA A 341 17.03 15.29 17.24
C ALA A 341 16.87 14.21 16.15
N GLY A 342 16.00 13.22 16.40
CA GLY A 342 15.65 12.20 15.39
C GLY A 342 14.94 12.78 14.18
N LEU A 343 13.98 13.68 14.39
CA LEU A 343 13.31 14.39 13.30
C LEU A 343 14.31 15.15 12.44
N GLU A 344 15.25 15.86 13.05
CA GLU A 344 16.27 16.61 12.34
C GLU A 344 17.11 15.73 11.42
N ILE A 345 17.56 14.57 11.94
CA ILE A 345 18.30 13.58 11.13
C ILE A 345 17.41 13.08 9.98
N PHE A 346 16.18 12.68 10.28
CA PHE A 346 15.22 12.14 9.31
C PHE A 346 14.93 13.10 8.17
N PHE A 347 14.76 14.40 8.47
CA PHE A 347 14.41 15.46 7.52
C PHE A 347 15.63 16.08 6.82
N THR A 348 16.86 15.81 7.28
CA THR A 348 18.07 16.38 6.68
C THR A 348 18.45 15.64 5.41
N ASP A 349 18.56 16.41 4.31
CA ASP A 349 19.10 15.98 3.03
C ASP A 349 20.25 16.92 2.59
N LYS A 350 20.88 16.61 1.46
CA LYS A 350 21.98 17.42 0.92
C LYS A 350 21.59 18.87 0.61
N SER A 351 20.33 19.17 0.39
CA SER A 351 19.84 20.51 0.03
C SER A 351 19.61 21.43 1.24
N ASN A 352 19.49 20.86 2.46
CA ASN A 352 19.18 21.60 3.67
C ASN A 352 20.23 21.47 4.79
N LEU A 353 21.45 21.04 4.47
CA LEU A 353 22.57 20.89 5.41
C LEU A 353 22.86 22.14 6.24
N SER A 354 22.62 23.34 5.70
CA SER A 354 22.80 24.60 6.43
C SER A 354 21.86 24.75 7.62
N VAL A 355 20.68 24.13 7.55
CA VAL A 355 19.71 24.10 8.67
C VAL A 355 20.25 23.18 9.77
N ALA A 356 20.66 21.97 9.43
CA ALA A 356 21.28 21.03 10.35
C ALA A 356 22.52 21.63 11.06
N THR A 357 23.35 22.41 10.34
CA THR A 357 24.50 23.10 10.95
C THR A 357 24.09 24.10 12.02
N ASN A 358 22.94 24.75 11.89
CA ASN A 358 22.43 25.66 12.94
C ASN A 358 22.02 24.91 14.20
N LEU A 359 21.49 23.72 14.04
CA LEU A 359 21.07 22.84 15.16
C LEU A 359 22.28 22.27 15.94
N LEU A 360 23.37 21.95 15.23
CA LEU A 360 24.66 21.64 15.84
C LEU A 360 25.19 22.75 16.76
N ARG A 361 25.05 24.02 16.34
CA ARG A 361 25.47 25.18 17.15
C ARG A 361 24.65 25.33 18.43
N GLN A 362 23.47 24.75 18.47
CA GLN A 362 22.61 24.72 19.67
C GLN A 362 22.91 23.51 20.57
N GLY A 363 23.88 22.66 20.21
CA GLY A 363 24.30 21.50 21.01
C GLY A 363 23.32 20.31 20.94
N ILE A 364 22.47 20.28 19.92
CA ILE A 364 21.43 19.25 19.77
C ILE A 364 21.97 17.97 19.13
N THR A 365 22.99 18.07 18.27
CA THR A 365 23.62 16.90 17.63
C THR A 365 25.16 16.95 17.76
N ALA A 366 25.79 15.76 17.79
CA ALA A 366 27.25 15.64 17.88
C ALA A 366 27.96 15.67 16.50
N GLY A 367 27.21 15.56 15.42
CA GLY A 367 27.70 15.56 14.02
C GLY A 367 26.62 15.99 13.05
N ILE A 368 26.96 16.15 11.76
CA ILE A 368 25.96 16.36 10.70
C ILE A 368 25.56 14.99 10.16
N GLU A 369 24.44 14.48 10.65
CA GLU A 369 23.83 13.25 10.18
C GLU A 369 22.84 13.58 9.06
N VAL A 370 22.90 12.84 7.96
CA VAL A 370 22.00 12.97 6.81
C VAL A 370 21.19 11.70 6.68
N GLY A 371 19.98 11.71 7.24
CA GLY A 371 19.05 10.59 7.12
C GLY A 371 18.46 10.48 5.71
N ASN A 372 18.17 11.62 5.06
CA ASN A 372 17.52 11.67 3.76
C ASN A 372 16.20 10.86 3.68
N CYS A 373 15.61 10.52 4.82
CA CYS A 373 14.46 9.60 4.90
C CYS A 373 13.22 10.19 4.23
N ILE A 374 13.07 11.54 4.27
CA ILE A 374 11.96 12.23 3.59
C ILE A 374 12.00 12.12 2.07
N ALA A 375 13.07 11.58 1.48
CA ALA A 375 13.12 11.35 0.03
C ALA A 375 12.13 10.27 -0.42
N CYS A 376 11.87 9.28 0.44
CA CYS A 376 10.92 8.19 0.23
C CYS A 376 9.76 8.24 1.25
N HIS A 377 10.03 8.61 2.51
CA HIS A 377 9.03 8.72 3.58
C HIS A 377 8.58 10.17 3.75
N THR A 378 7.84 10.68 2.76
CA THR A 378 7.41 12.09 2.71
C THR A 378 6.25 12.38 3.67
N PRO A 379 6.34 13.47 4.50
CA PRO A 379 5.23 13.88 5.35
C PRO A 379 4.08 14.49 4.50
N PRO A 380 2.82 14.49 4.97
CA PRO A 380 2.39 14.09 6.30
C PRO A 380 2.15 12.58 6.48
N ALA A 381 2.00 11.81 5.40
CA ALA A 381 1.74 10.36 5.46
C ALA A 381 3.00 9.54 5.79
N PHE A 382 4.19 10.12 5.66
CA PHE A 382 5.48 9.44 5.86
C PHE A 382 5.67 8.19 5.00
N GLY A 383 5.19 8.26 3.76
CA GLY A 383 5.39 7.30 2.69
C GLY A 383 5.07 7.95 1.35
N ASP A 384 5.78 7.61 0.30
CA ASP A 384 5.46 8.04 -1.07
C ASP A 384 4.70 6.96 -1.85
N PHE A 385 4.61 5.76 -1.29
CA PHE A 385 3.86 4.60 -1.81
C PHE A 385 4.28 4.14 -3.20
N ILE A 386 5.49 4.50 -3.63
CA ILE A 386 6.12 3.97 -4.84
C ILE A 386 7.25 3.00 -4.49
N PHE A 387 8.01 2.55 -5.47
CA PHE A 387 8.94 1.44 -5.30
C PHE A 387 10.39 1.91 -5.23
N HIS A 388 11.11 1.36 -4.25
CA HIS A 388 12.54 1.63 -4.04
C HIS A 388 13.30 0.32 -3.75
N ASN A 389 14.57 0.28 -4.13
CA ASN A 389 15.47 -0.78 -3.74
C ASN A 389 16.42 -0.29 -2.65
N THR A 390 16.17 -0.72 -1.43
CA THR A 390 16.99 -0.42 -0.25
C THR A 390 18.04 -1.48 0.05
N GLY A 391 18.08 -2.56 -0.74
CA GLY A 391 18.99 -3.70 -0.51
C GLY A 391 18.38 -4.82 0.33
N ALA A 392 17.11 -4.73 0.76
CA ALA A 392 16.49 -5.70 1.68
C ALA A 392 16.49 -7.14 1.15
N ALA A 393 16.12 -7.35 -0.13
CA ALA A 393 16.17 -8.68 -0.74
C ALA A 393 17.61 -9.19 -0.90
N GLN A 394 18.56 -8.30 -1.17
CA GLN A 394 19.97 -8.67 -1.26
C GLN A 394 20.52 -9.10 0.10
N GLU A 395 20.23 -8.36 1.16
CA GLU A 395 20.66 -8.72 2.52
C GLU A 395 20.09 -10.07 2.95
N GLU A 396 18.78 -10.30 2.74
CA GLU A 396 18.15 -11.58 3.05
C GLU A 396 18.82 -12.74 2.30
N TYR A 397 19.11 -12.56 1.01
CA TYR A 397 19.75 -13.58 0.20
C TYR A 397 21.20 -13.81 0.61
N ASP A 398 21.98 -12.76 0.76
CA ASP A 398 23.40 -12.81 1.08
C ASP A 398 23.64 -13.37 2.50
N ALA A 399 22.75 -13.14 3.45
CA ALA A 399 22.80 -13.74 4.78
C ALA A 399 22.75 -15.28 4.75
N ILE A 400 22.09 -15.86 3.74
CA ILE A 400 21.92 -17.31 3.59
C ILE A 400 23.04 -17.90 2.69
N HIS A 401 23.39 -17.21 1.60
CA HIS A 401 24.24 -17.75 0.54
C HIS A 401 25.65 -17.15 0.51
N GLY A 402 25.92 -16.16 1.35
CA GLY A 402 27.20 -15.46 1.44
C GLY A 402 27.18 -14.07 0.80
N MET A 403 27.93 -13.17 1.40
CA MET A 403 28.03 -11.77 1.01
C MET A 403 28.35 -11.58 -0.48
N GLY A 404 27.55 -10.74 -1.16
CA GLY A 404 27.72 -10.38 -2.56
C GLY A 404 27.24 -11.44 -3.58
N THR A 405 26.68 -12.55 -3.13
CA THR A 405 26.19 -13.61 -4.04
C THR A 405 24.93 -13.17 -4.79
N PHE A 406 24.09 -12.31 -4.22
CA PHE A 406 22.93 -11.74 -4.89
C PHE A 406 23.29 -10.98 -6.19
N MET A 407 24.43 -10.29 -6.20
CA MET A 407 24.91 -9.57 -7.38
C MET A 407 25.11 -10.49 -8.61
N SER A 408 25.39 -11.78 -8.37
CA SER A 408 25.65 -12.77 -9.41
C SER A 408 24.45 -13.60 -9.84
N ILE A 409 23.27 -13.39 -9.21
CA ILE A 409 22.04 -14.13 -9.60
C ILE A 409 21.69 -13.82 -11.05
N SER A 410 21.52 -14.90 -11.83
CA SER A 410 21.05 -14.80 -13.21
C SER A 410 19.54 -14.59 -13.23
N VAL A 411 19.10 -13.38 -13.59
CA VAL A 411 17.70 -13.03 -13.75
C VAL A 411 17.38 -12.93 -15.24
N PRO A 412 16.34 -13.63 -15.75
CA PRO A 412 16.01 -13.62 -17.16
C PRO A 412 15.52 -12.24 -17.63
N GLY A 413 15.85 -11.87 -18.88
CA GLY A 413 15.25 -10.72 -19.55
C GLY A 413 13.78 -10.95 -19.88
N TYR A 414 13.10 -9.91 -20.34
CA TYR A 414 11.64 -9.92 -20.55
C TYR A 414 11.20 -11.06 -21.48
N SER A 415 11.82 -11.19 -22.65
CA SER A 415 11.46 -12.22 -23.64
C SER A 415 11.64 -13.64 -23.09
N ALA A 416 12.73 -13.91 -22.40
CA ALA A 416 12.99 -15.21 -21.79
C ALA A 416 12.00 -15.52 -20.65
N ARG A 417 11.64 -14.51 -19.84
CA ARG A 417 10.65 -14.62 -18.78
C ARG A 417 9.27 -14.96 -19.30
N VAL A 418 8.80 -14.25 -20.33
CA VAL A 418 7.46 -14.47 -20.91
C VAL A 418 7.37 -15.84 -21.62
N MET A 419 8.40 -16.23 -22.37
CA MET A 419 8.43 -17.55 -23.02
C MET A 419 8.46 -18.73 -22.05
N ASN A 420 8.96 -18.53 -20.83
CA ASN A 420 9.08 -19.57 -19.80
C ASN A 420 8.36 -19.14 -18.52
N TYR A 421 7.13 -18.65 -18.63
CA TYR A 421 6.34 -18.13 -17.52
C TYR A 421 6.41 -19.02 -16.27
N ASN A 422 6.09 -20.30 -16.45
CA ASN A 422 6.02 -21.26 -15.35
C ASN A 422 7.36 -21.49 -14.62
N ALA A 423 8.47 -21.21 -15.26
CA ALA A 423 9.78 -21.39 -14.63
C ALA A 423 10.15 -20.24 -13.66
N TYR A 424 9.58 -19.04 -13.85
CA TYR A 424 10.08 -17.85 -13.19
C TYR A 424 9.05 -17.06 -12.43
N LEU A 425 7.83 -16.94 -12.96
CA LEU A 425 6.79 -16.03 -12.47
C LEU A 425 5.87 -16.71 -11.45
N PRO A 426 5.10 -15.92 -10.67
CA PRO A 426 4.19 -16.46 -9.68
C PRO A 426 3.03 -17.25 -10.31
N PRO A 427 2.49 -18.24 -9.58
CA PRO A 427 1.34 -18.99 -10.03
C PRO A 427 0.09 -18.09 -10.10
N THR A 428 -0.67 -18.24 -11.16
CA THR A 428 -1.94 -17.55 -11.43
C THR A 428 -2.97 -18.54 -11.95
N SER A 429 -4.23 -18.13 -12.08
CA SER A 429 -5.26 -18.97 -12.71
C SER A 429 -4.93 -19.33 -14.18
N ASN A 430 -4.21 -18.45 -14.89
CA ASN A 430 -3.74 -18.71 -16.25
C ASN A 430 -2.52 -19.65 -16.30
N HIS A 431 -1.67 -19.58 -15.27
CA HIS A 431 -0.42 -20.33 -15.17
C HIS A 431 -0.32 -21.05 -13.80
N PRO A 432 -1.22 -22.00 -13.50
CA PRO A 432 -1.31 -22.61 -12.18
C PRO A 432 -0.09 -23.47 -11.79
N ALA A 433 0.71 -23.90 -12.77
CA ALA A 433 1.92 -24.69 -12.57
C ALA A 433 3.20 -23.83 -12.44
N ALA A 434 3.07 -22.52 -12.37
CA ALA A 434 4.21 -21.62 -12.24
C ALA A 434 4.87 -21.76 -10.86
N LEU A 435 6.22 -21.66 -10.84
CA LEU A 435 7.02 -21.98 -9.65
C LEU A 435 7.24 -20.79 -8.72
N GLY A 436 7.09 -19.54 -9.18
CA GLY A 436 7.26 -18.35 -8.39
C GLY A 436 8.65 -18.21 -7.76
N VAL A 437 9.70 -18.68 -8.43
CA VAL A 437 11.06 -18.72 -7.86
C VAL A 437 11.59 -17.35 -7.46
N PHE A 438 11.10 -16.29 -8.11
CA PHE A 438 11.48 -14.90 -7.84
C PHE A 438 10.44 -14.13 -7.00
N GLU A 439 9.46 -14.84 -6.42
CA GLU A 439 8.56 -14.34 -5.38
C GLU A 439 8.69 -15.16 -4.08
N THR A 440 9.62 -16.09 -4.05
CA THR A 440 9.81 -17.02 -2.92
C THR A 440 11.05 -16.58 -2.13
N PRO A 441 10.96 -16.43 -0.81
CA PRO A 441 12.12 -16.12 0.01
C PRO A 441 13.25 -17.13 -0.15
N PRO A 442 14.51 -16.69 -0.04
CA PRO A 442 15.65 -17.57 -0.21
C PRO A 442 15.71 -18.65 0.87
N THR A 443 16.23 -19.83 0.50
CA THR A 443 16.46 -20.94 1.41
C THR A 443 17.83 -21.55 1.15
N THR A 444 18.44 -22.18 2.17
CA THR A 444 19.75 -22.82 2.04
C THR A 444 19.80 -23.89 0.94
N ASN A 445 18.68 -24.50 0.62
CA ASN A 445 18.60 -25.61 -0.33
C ASN A 445 18.34 -25.17 -1.79
N ASN A 446 17.88 -23.94 -1.98
CA ASN A 446 17.47 -23.43 -3.28
C ASN A 446 18.10 -22.06 -3.60
N PRO A 447 19.35 -22.04 -4.09
CA PRO A 447 20.06 -20.78 -4.38
C PRO A 447 19.47 -20.00 -5.57
N GLY A 448 18.47 -20.55 -6.27
CA GLY A 448 17.72 -19.84 -7.33
C GLY A 448 16.48 -19.11 -6.84
N GLN A 449 16.11 -19.25 -5.59
CA GLN A 449 14.94 -18.61 -5.00
C GLN A 449 15.31 -17.29 -4.32
N VAL A 450 14.58 -16.24 -4.65
CA VAL A 450 14.69 -14.91 -4.03
C VAL A 450 13.48 -14.07 -4.41
N ASP A 451 13.07 -13.17 -3.52
CA ASP A 451 12.02 -12.21 -3.85
C ASP A 451 12.61 -11.01 -4.61
N LEU A 452 12.19 -10.81 -5.85
CA LEU A 452 12.60 -9.69 -6.70
C LEU A 452 11.57 -8.56 -6.75
N GLY A 453 10.52 -8.61 -5.94
CA GLY A 453 9.52 -7.56 -5.81
C GLY A 453 8.86 -7.20 -7.14
N LEU A 454 8.90 -5.92 -7.52
CA LEU A 454 8.25 -5.37 -8.72
C LEU A 454 8.61 -6.12 -10.02
N TRP A 455 9.77 -6.77 -10.09
CA TRP A 455 10.17 -7.56 -11.26
C TRP A 455 9.15 -8.65 -11.62
N ASN A 456 8.46 -9.21 -10.63
CA ASN A 456 7.42 -10.24 -10.85
C ASN A 456 6.16 -9.67 -11.51
N VAL A 457 5.88 -8.40 -11.27
CA VAL A 457 4.64 -7.71 -11.70
C VAL A 457 4.84 -6.87 -12.94
N PHE A 458 5.96 -6.16 -13.06
CA PHE A 458 6.20 -5.25 -14.19
C PHE A 458 6.13 -5.97 -15.52
N ALA A 459 5.28 -5.46 -16.43
CA ALA A 459 5.03 -6.05 -17.75
C ALA A 459 4.67 -7.57 -17.71
N ASN A 460 4.04 -8.03 -16.63
CA ASN A 460 3.52 -9.38 -16.52
C ASN A 460 2.12 -9.41 -17.15
N PRO A 461 1.86 -10.28 -18.16
CA PRO A 461 0.58 -10.33 -18.85
C PRO A 461 -0.58 -10.78 -17.96
N ASP A 462 -0.31 -11.50 -16.88
CA ASP A 462 -1.34 -11.96 -15.94
C ASP A 462 -1.74 -10.89 -14.92
N PHE A 463 -0.98 -9.80 -14.84
CA PHE A 463 -1.30 -8.64 -13.99
C PHE A 463 -1.51 -7.38 -14.85
N PRO A 464 -2.58 -7.29 -15.66
CA PRO A 464 -2.80 -6.16 -16.56
C PRO A 464 -3.18 -4.86 -15.83
N ALA A 465 -3.88 -4.94 -14.68
CA ALA A 465 -4.43 -3.79 -14.00
C ALA A 465 -3.38 -2.76 -13.54
N PRO A 466 -2.24 -3.12 -12.90
CA PRO A 466 -1.25 -2.14 -12.47
C PRO A 466 -0.40 -1.56 -13.60
N GLN A 467 -0.40 -2.13 -14.81
CA GLN A 467 0.58 -1.76 -15.85
C GLN A 467 0.51 -0.29 -16.26
N ALA A 468 -0.68 0.28 -16.38
CA ALA A 468 -0.83 1.69 -16.73
C ALA A 468 -0.21 2.62 -15.67
N GLY A 469 -0.44 2.32 -14.39
CA GLY A 469 0.16 3.04 -13.27
C GLY A 469 1.68 2.87 -13.22
N LEU A 470 2.19 1.67 -13.44
CA LEU A 470 3.62 1.39 -13.49
C LEU A 470 4.32 2.17 -14.62
N GLN A 471 3.71 2.26 -15.80
CA GLN A 471 4.23 3.08 -16.89
C GLN A 471 4.25 4.57 -16.52
N GLN A 472 3.26 5.05 -15.81
CA GLN A 472 3.20 6.46 -15.36
C GLN A 472 4.35 6.83 -14.43
N ILE A 473 4.72 5.93 -13.49
CA ILE A 473 5.78 6.20 -12.51
C ILE A 473 7.18 5.77 -13.00
N LEU A 474 7.29 5.08 -14.13
CA LEU A 474 8.55 4.55 -14.63
C LEU A 474 9.66 5.61 -14.78
N PRO A 475 9.40 6.85 -15.26
CA PRO A 475 10.40 7.91 -15.28
C PRO A 475 10.96 8.24 -13.91
N GLN A 476 10.12 8.22 -12.88
CA GLN A 476 10.53 8.45 -11.49
C GLN A 476 11.36 7.29 -10.95
N LEU A 477 10.90 6.04 -11.15
CA LEU A 477 11.62 4.83 -10.73
C LEU A 477 13.03 4.75 -11.33
N LEU A 478 13.19 5.18 -12.58
CA LEU A 478 14.47 5.18 -13.29
C LEU A 478 15.26 6.48 -13.10
N SER A 479 14.78 7.39 -12.26
CA SER A 479 15.41 8.70 -12.02
C SER A 479 15.70 9.46 -13.32
N VAL A 480 14.78 9.39 -14.27
CA VAL A 480 14.95 10.00 -15.59
C VAL A 480 14.80 11.51 -15.50
N ALA A 481 15.85 12.22 -15.87
CA ALA A 481 15.77 13.67 -16.00
C ALA A 481 14.88 14.06 -17.21
N PRO A 482 14.09 15.14 -17.11
CA PRO A 482 13.25 15.59 -18.22
C PRO A 482 14.10 16.00 -19.43
N PRO A 483 13.67 15.62 -20.66
CA PRO A 483 14.36 16.06 -21.87
C PRO A 483 14.37 17.57 -22.00
N GLN A 484 15.46 18.11 -22.52
CA GLN A 484 15.67 19.54 -22.68
C GLN A 484 15.57 19.97 -24.14
N ILE A 485 14.66 20.89 -24.43
CA ILE A 485 14.57 21.52 -25.74
C ILE A 485 15.75 22.53 -25.86
N SER A 486 16.67 22.24 -26.76
CA SER A 486 17.83 23.10 -27.03
C SER A 486 17.61 24.07 -28.21
N ARG A 487 16.65 23.74 -29.07
CA ARG A 487 16.34 24.55 -30.26
C ARG A 487 14.86 24.42 -30.65
N ALA A 488 14.24 25.58 -30.91
CA ALA A 488 12.96 25.67 -31.60
C ALA A 488 13.11 26.75 -32.72
N ALA A 489 12.84 26.42 -33.97
CA ALA A 489 13.06 27.31 -35.10
C ALA A 489 12.07 27.05 -36.24
N MET A 490 11.83 28.11 -37.02
CA MET A 490 11.10 28.01 -38.29
C MET A 490 12.10 27.95 -39.46
N ASN A 491 11.83 27.05 -40.40
CA ASN A 491 12.52 27.00 -41.70
C ASN A 491 11.43 26.91 -42.80
N GLY A 492 11.09 28.07 -43.37
CA GLY A 492 9.89 28.19 -44.18
C GLY A 492 8.65 27.88 -43.37
N ASN A 493 7.83 26.93 -43.81
CA ASN A 493 6.66 26.45 -43.08
C ASN A 493 6.99 25.31 -42.10
N ASN A 494 8.24 24.91 -41.97
CA ASN A 494 8.64 23.85 -41.11
C ASN A 494 8.98 24.40 -39.72
N PHE A 495 8.24 23.99 -38.70
CA PHE A 495 8.57 24.18 -37.30
C PHE A 495 9.43 22.99 -36.84
N ILE A 496 10.65 23.28 -36.43
CA ILE A 496 11.65 22.30 -36.02
C ILE A 496 11.94 22.47 -34.54
N VAL A 497 11.78 21.39 -33.79
CA VAL A 497 12.18 21.30 -32.36
C VAL A 497 13.23 20.22 -32.24
N SER A 498 14.32 20.51 -31.54
CA SER A 498 15.33 19.52 -31.21
C SER A 498 15.89 19.75 -29.82
N GLY A 499 16.44 18.69 -29.23
CA GLY A 499 17.01 18.78 -27.89
C GLY A 499 17.79 17.53 -27.51
N THR A 500 18.13 17.47 -26.24
CA THR A 500 19.02 16.46 -25.64
C THR A 500 18.45 16.00 -24.31
N ASN A 501 19.19 15.14 -23.63
CA ASN A 501 18.87 14.64 -22.30
C ASN A 501 17.60 13.77 -22.23
N GLY A 502 17.18 13.22 -23.37
CA GLY A 502 16.16 12.18 -23.38
C GLY A 502 16.76 10.82 -22.99
N PRO A 503 15.97 9.95 -22.35
CA PRO A 503 16.45 8.61 -22.02
C PRO A 503 16.57 7.76 -23.29
N ALA A 504 17.75 7.22 -23.54
CA ALA A 504 18.02 6.40 -24.72
C ALA A 504 17.07 5.19 -24.80
N GLY A 505 16.50 4.96 -25.96
CA GLY A 505 15.57 3.86 -26.22
C GLY A 505 14.11 4.11 -25.81
N TRP A 506 13.81 5.23 -25.14
CA TRP A 506 12.43 5.62 -24.86
C TRP A 506 11.77 6.26 -26.08
N THR A 507 10.45 6.13 -26.14
CA THR A 507 9.66 6.96 -27.05
C THR A 507 9.37 8.32 -26.44
N TYR A 508 9.07 9.31 -27.26
CA TYR A 508 8.49 10.56 -26.85
C TYR A 508 7.30 10.92 -27.74
N LEU A 509 6.31 11.55 -27.09
CA LEU A 509 5.11 12.06 -27.73
C LEU A 509 5.27 13.53 -27.98
N VAL A 510 4.94 13.98 -29.17
CA VAL A 510 4.82 15.41 -29.48
C VAL A 510 3.35 15.79 -29.42
N LEU A 511 3.02 16.64 -28.47
CA LEU A 511 1.68 17.12 -28.21
C LEU A 511 1.48 18.49 -28.83
N ASN A 512 0.29 18.76 -29.34
CA ASN A 512 -0.10 20.05 -29.89
C ASN A 512 -1.48 20.49 -29.40
N THR A 513 -1.64 21.79 -29.17
CA THR A 513 -2.94 22.42 -28.90
C THR A 513 -2.95 23.87 -29.41
N THR A 514 -4.12 24.41 -29.64
CA THR A 514 -4.35 25.86 -29.84
C THR A 514 -4.86 26.55 -28.59
N ASN A 515 -5.11 25.79 -27.50
CA ASN A 515 -5.69 26.28 -26.26
C ASN A 515 -4.89 25.81 -25.03
N LEU A 516 -4.11 26.71 -24.42
CA LEU A 516 -3.30 26.45 -23.22
C LEU A 516 -4.12 26.21 -21.95
N SER A 517 -5.42 26.46 -21.93
CA SER A 517 -6.27 26.16 -20.76
C SER A 517 -6.63 24.69 -20.65
N LEU A 518 -6.33 23.88 -21.66
CA LEU A 518 -6.51 22.43 -21.63
C LEU A 518 -5.37 21.77 -20.85
N SER A 519 -5.71 20.76 -20.05
CA SER A 519 -4.70 19.87 -19.46
C SER A 519 -3.94 19.12 -20.55
N LEU A 520 -2.67 18.76 -20.30
CA LEU A 520 -1.81 18.05 -21.28
C LEU A 520 -2.47 16.78 -21.82
N GLY A 521 -3.16 16.00 -21.02
CA GLY A 521 -3.90 14.81 -21.45
C GLY A 521 -5.05 15.05 -22.43
N ARG A 522 -5.40 16.32 -22.72
CA ARG A 522 -6.35 16.73 -23.76
C ARG A 522 -5.70 17.32 -25.00
N TRP A 523 -4.36 17.39 -25.03
CA TRP A 523 -3.65 17.82 -26.21
C TRP A 523 -3.58 16.70 -27.24
N ILE A 524 -3.48 17.05 -28.51
CA ILE A 524 -3.46 16.09 -29.59
C ILE A 524 -2.04 15.57 -29.78
N ILE A 525 -1.85 14.25 -29.76
CA ILE A 525 -0.59 13.61 -30.14
C ILE A 525 -0.44 13.71 -31.65
N ILE A 526 0.57 14.44 -32.11
CA ILE A 526 0.83 14.65 -33.55
C ILE A 526 2.02 13.83 -34.07
N ALA A 527 2.85 13.32 -33.18
CA ALA A 527 3.91 12.37 -33.52
C ALA A 527 4.33 11.56 -32.30
N THR A 528 4.81 10.34 -32.59
CA THR A 528 5.51 9.48 -31.63
C THR A 528 6.84 9.09 -32.25
N ASN A 529 7.95 9.42 -31.58
CA ASN A 529 9.30 9.12 -32.03
C ASN A 529 10.11 8.50 -30.87
N ALA A 530 11.35 8.09 -31.13
CA ALA A 530 12.27 7.60 -30.11
C ALA A 530 13.49 8.53 -29.97
N PHE A 531 14.02 8.62 -28.74
CA PHE A 531 15.32 9.22 -28.50
C PHE A 531 16.42 8.34 -29.11
N ASP A 532 17.44 8.97 -29.67
CA ASP A 532 18.61 8.24 -30.17
C ASP A 532 19.47 7.67 -29.04
N GLY A 533 20.50 6.89 -29.36
CA GLY A 533 21.40 6.28 -28.36
C GLY A 533 22.18 7.28 -27.51
N ALA A 534 22.23 8.56 -27.91
CA ALA A 534 22.84 9.64 -27.16
C ALA A 534 21.80 10.52 -26.41
N GLY A 535 20.52 10.15 -26.46
CA GLY A 535 19.44 10.89 -25.84
C GLY A 535 19.03 12.17 -26.58
N ASN A 536 19.38 12.30 -27.86
CA ASN A 536 18.93 13.43 -28.65
C ASN A 536 17.56 13.14 -29.27
N PHE A 537 16.83 14.22 -29.58
CA PHE A 537 15.59 14.17 -30.32
C PHE A 537 15.48 15.30 -31.33
N SER A 538 14.75 15.04 -32.39
CA SER A 538 14.39 16.04 -33.38
C SER A 538 13.02 15.75 -33.95
N PHE A 539 12.20 16.78 -34.07
CA PHE A 539 10.86 16.71 -34.62
C PHE A 539 10.62 17.89 -35.56
N THR A 540 9.99 17.63 -36.68
CA THR A 540 9.61 18.67 -37.65
C THR A 540 8.13 18.56 -37.95
N ASN A 541 7.39 19.65 -37.78
CA ASN A 541 5.99 19.79 -38.17
C ASN A 541 5.84 20.85 -39.28
N ILE A 542 5.05 20.53 -40.26
CA ILE A 542 4.71 21.47 -41.35
C ILE A 542 3.49 22.25 -40.91
N LEU A 543 3.65 23.55 -40.70
CA LEU A 543 2.54 24.45 -40.36
C LEU A 543 1.84 24.92 -41.63
N ALA A 544 0.52 24.88 -41.66
CA ALA A 544 -0.24 25.41 -42.76
C ALA A 544 -0.07 26.97 -42.81
N PRO A 545 0.04 27.56 -43.99
CA PRO A 545 0.05 29.04 -44.12
C PRO A 545 -1.23 29.63 -43.47
N GLY A 546 -1.05 30.59 -42.57
CA GLY A 546 -2.18 31.22 -41.86
C GLY A 546 -2.75 30.37 -40.73
N ALA A 547 -2.08 29.29 -40.32
CA ALA A 547 -2.48 28.53 -39.16
C ALA A 547 -2.59 29.40 -37.91
N PRO A 548 -3.61 29.23 -37.06
CA PRO A 548 -3.69 29.91 -35.78
C PRO A 548 -2.52 29.50 -34.89
N GLN A 549 -2.28 30.28 -33.85
CA GLN A 549 -1.27 30.00 -32.83
C GLN A 549 -1.34 28.53 -32.37
N GLY A 550 -0.20 27.85 -32.37
CA GLY A 550 -0.03 26.47 -31.88
C GLY A 550 0.95 26.40 -30.73
N PHE A 551 0.63 25.57 -29.74
CA PHE A 551 1.52 25.27 -28.63
C PHE A 551 1.94 23.80 -28.73
N PHE A 552 3.21 23.53 -28.41
CA PHE A 552 3.78 22.20 -28.48
C PHE A 552 4.37 21.82 -27.12
N ALA A 553 4.21 20.55 -26.74
CA ALA A 553 4.84 19.97 -25.58
C ALA A 553 5.46 18.62 -25.95
N LEU A 554 6.45 18.22 -25.19
CA LEU A 554 7.06 16.90 -25.24
C LEU A 554 6.63 16.13 -23.99
N GLU A 555 6.14 14.93 -24.17
CA GLU A 555 5.85 13.99 -23.10
C GLU A 555 6.68 12.73 -23.32
N LEU A 556 7.21 12.15 -22.23
CA LEU A 556 7.88 10.86 -22.31
C LEU A 556 6.84 9.79 -22.62
N GLY A 557 7.13 8.96 -23.61
CA GLY A 557 6.31 7.83 -23.98
C GLY A 557 6.69 6.59 -23.16
N THR A 558 6.80 5.44 -23.82
CA THR A 558 7.06 4.16 -23.16
C THR A 558 8.50 3.71 -23.37
N LEU A 559 9.08 3.07 -22.36
CA LEU A 559 10.31 2.28 -22.50
C LEU A 559 9.92 0.83 -22.81
N PRO A 560 10.56 0.18 -23.80
CA PRO A 560 10.31 -1.23 -24.05
C PRO A 560 10.55 -2.08 -22.78
N PRO A 561 9.69 -3.06 -22.48
CA PRO A 561 9.83 -3.90 -21.29
C PRO A 561 11.20 -4.57 -21.15
N GLU A 562 11.82 -4.98 -22.24
CA GLU A 562 13.17 -5.57 -22.25
C GLU A 562 14.23 -4.62 -21.64
N ALA A 563 14.10 -3.33 -21.89
CA ALA A 563 15.03 -2.33 -21.38
C ALA A 563 14.70 -1.89 -19.94
N ALA A 564 13.42 -1.88 -19.56
CA ALA A 564 12.97 -1.42 -18.24
C ALA A 564 13.08 -2.51 -17.16
N LEU A 565 12.79 -3.77 -17.50
CA LEU A 565 12.70 -4.87 -16.56
C LEU A 565 13.93 -5.06 -15.65
N PRO A 566 15.18 -4.95 -16.14
CA PRO A 566 16.34 -5.10 -15.24
C PRO A 566 16.38 -4.09 -14.09
N ALA A 567 15.81 -2.90 -14.28
CA ALA A 567 15.79 -1.87 -13.26
C ALA A 567 14.70 -2.08 -12.21
N THR A 568 13.76 -3.01 -12.42
CA THR A 568 12.69 -3.32 -11.46
C THR A 568 13.07 -4.40 -10.45
N ILE A 569 14.29 -4.98 -10.57
CA ILE A 569 14.78 -6.03 -9.68
C ILE A 569 14.91 -5.50 -8.25
N ALA A 570 14.29 -6.20 -7.30
CA ALA A 570 14.32 -5.94 -5.87
C ALA A 570 13.73 -4.57 -5.45
N LEU A 571 12.83 -4.03 -6.25
CA LEU A 571 12.06 -2.85 -5.89
C LEU A 571 10.82 -3.26 -5.10
N PHE A 572 10.63 -2.63 -3.93
CA PHE A 572 9.46 -2.82 -3.07
C PHE A 572 8.80 -1.48 -2.77
N LYS A 573 7.47 -1.53 -2.57
CA LYS A 573 6.68 -0.35 -2.26
C LYS A 573 7.04 0.19 -0.88
N THR A 574 7.26 1.50 -0.79
CA THR A 574 7.47 2.22 0.47
C THR A 574 6.15 2.34 1.24
N PRO A 575 6.02 1.75 2.43
CA PRO A 575 4.86 1.96 3.30
C PRO A 575 4.96 3.30 4.05
N THR A 576 3.87 3.66 4.75
CA THR A 576 3.95 4.66 5.81
C THR A 576 4.88 4.18 6.94
N VAL A 577 5.54 5.13 7.62
CA VAL A 577 6.24 4.86 8.88
C VAL A 577 5.48 5.43 10.08
N ARG A 578 4.19 5.74 9.92
CA ARG A 578 3.32 6.00 11.06
C ARG A 578 2.97 4.69 11.75
N ASP A 579 2.90 4.73 13.05
CA ASP A 579 2.47 3.64 13.95
C ASP A 579 3.24 2.32 13.80
N LEU A 580 4.55 2.44 13.62
CA LEU A 580 5.45 1.30 13.43
C LEU A 580 5.47 0.34 14.62
N VAL A 581 5.22 0.83 15.84
CA VAL A 581 5.29 0.00 17.06
C VAL A 581 4.27 -1.13 17.07
N SER A 582 3.22 -1.02 16.26
CA SER A 582 2.18 -2.05 16.14
C SER A 582 2.28 -2.86 14.84
N SER A 583 3.34 -2.69 14.05
CA SER A 583 3.49 -3.33 12.73
C SER A 583 4.74 -4.20 12.60
N GLU A 584 5.38 -4.54 13.72
CA GLU A 584 6.49 -5.52 13.75
C GLU A 584 6.00 -6.94 13.40
N PRO A 585 6.84 -7.78 12.73
CA PRO A 585 8.19 -7.51 12.26
C PRO A 585 8.23 -6.72 10.93
N TYR A 586 9.37 -6.06 10.67
CA TYR A 586 9.53 -5.11 9.58
C TYR A 586 10.12 -5.72 8.30
N LEU A 587 10.07 -4.93 7.21
CA LEU A 587 10.43 -5.27 5.84
C LEU A 587 9.48 -6.30 5.20
N HIS A 588 9.69 -6.57 3.90
CA HIS A 588 8.74 -7.36 3.10
C HIS A 588 8.65 -8.84 3.51
N THR A 589 9.65 -9.38 4.16
CA THR A 589 9.65 -10.75 4.69
C THR A 589 9.63 -10.83 6.22
N GLY A 590 9.54 -9.68 6.93
CA GLY A 590 9.54 -9.63 8.37
C GLY A 590 10.88 -10.01 9.00
N GLN A 591 12.00 -9.68 8.35
CA GLN A 591 13.33 -10.11 8.80
C GLN A 591 13.93 -9.26 9.93
N MET A 592 13.33 -8.10 10.25
CA MET A 592 13.76 -7.19 11.29
C MET A 592 12.73 -7.10 12.40
N ASN A 593 13.12 -7.29 13.65
CA ASN A 593 12.21 -7.37 14.77
C ASN A 593 12.01 -6.03 15.51
N THR A 594 12.95 -5.10 15.37
CA THR A 594 12.91 -3.81 16.07
C THR A 594 13.13 -2.65 15.11
N ILE A 595 12.69 -1.45 15.48
CA ILE A 595 12.97 -0.22 14.72
C ILE A 595 14.50 0.01 14.65
N GLU A 596 15.21 -0.32 15.72
CA GLU A 596 16.66 -0.21 15.78
C GLU A 596 17.34 -1.13 14.75
N ASP A 597 16.89 -2.37 14.61
CA ASP A 597 17.41 -3.29 13.57
C ASP A 597 17.22 -2.70 12.17
N VAL A 598 16.08 -2.09 11.89
CA VAL A 598 15.80 -1.42 10.60
C VAL A 598 16.75 -0.23 10.39
N LEU A 599 17.02 0.55 11.42
CA LEU A 599 17.91 1.70 11.33
C LEU A 599 19.38 1.27 11.14
N GLU A 600 19.81 0.20 11.80
CA GLU A 600 21.13 -0.42 11.59
C GLU A 600 21.25 -1.00 10.17
N PHE A 601 20.18 -1.61 9.65
CA PHE A 601 20.12 -2.02 8.26
C PHE A 601 20.34 -0.83 7.31
N TYR A 602 19.65 0.31 7.51
CA TYR A 602 19.83 1.50 6.65
C TYR A 602 21.24 2.10 6.76
N LEU A 603 21.86 2.01 7.94
CA LEU A 603 23.24 2.43 8.14
C LEU A 603 24.20 1.59 7.27
N ASN A 604 24.05 0.27 7.27
CA ASN A 604 24.85 -0.65 6.49
C ASN A 604 24.55 -0.55 4.98
N SER A 605 23.28 -0.68 4.59
CA SER A 605 22.87 -0.68 3.20
C SER A 605 23.17 0.65 2.48
N SER A 606 23.11 1.79 3.18
CA SER A 606 23.52 3.07 2.59
C SER A 606 25.03 3.13 2.33
N ALA A 607 25.85 2.53 3.18
CA ALA A 607 27.29 2.42 2.96
C ALA A 607 27.62 1.52 1.76
N GLU A 608 26.91 0.39 1.64
CA GLU A 608 27.02 -0.52 0.50
C GLU A 608 26.53 0.13 -0.81
N ALA A 609 25.45 0.91 -0.77
CA ALA A 609 24.98 1.67 -1.92
C ALA A 609 26.01 2.69 -2.41
N ARG A 610 26.70 3.39 -1.47
CA ARG A 610 27.81 4.29 -1.81
C ARG A 610 29.01 3.54 -2.38
N ALA A 611 29.24 2.33 -1.93
CA ALA A 611 30.31 1.46 -2.45
C ALA A 611 29.96 0.80 -3.81
N GLY A 612 28.68 0.89 -4.25
CA GLY A 612 28.21 0.26 -5.49
C GLY A 612 28.08 -1.26 -5.38
N THR A 613 27.87 -1.79 -4.18
CA THR A 613 27.76 -3.23 -3.90
C THR A 613 26.32 -3.73 -3.78
N ILE A 614 25.32 -2.84 -3.89
CA ILE A 614 23.92 -3.22 -4.00
C ILE A 614 23.49 -3.20 -5.46
N ARG A 615 22.88 -4.28 -5.93
CA ARG A 615 22.31 -4.39 -7.28
C ARG A 615 21.11 -3.49 -7.39
N ASN A 616 21.12 -2.53 -8.34
CA ASN A 616 20.05 -1.56 -8.58
C ASN A 616 19.67 -0.72 -7.35
N ALA A 617 20.62 -0.38 -6.48
CA ALA A 617 20.35 0.47 -5.33
C ALA A 617 19.61 1.76 -5.74
N ASP A 618 18.60 2.16 -4.95
CA ASP A 618 17.97 3.46 -5.15
C ASP A 618 19.01 4.58 -4.98
N PRO A 619 19.07 5.55 -5.90
CA PRO A 619 20.02 6.67 -5.81
C PRO A 619 19.89 7.49 -4.51
N GLN A 620 18.68 7.56 -3.92
CA GLN A 620 18.46 8.29 -2.67
C GLN A 620 19.14 7.59 -1.47
N LEU A 621 19.27 6.26 -1.51
CA LEU A 621 19.97 5.51 -0.48
C LEU A 621 21.46 5.93 -0.37
N SER A 622 22.10 6.21 -1.49
CA SER A 622 23.49 6.72 -1.51
C SER A 622 23.66 8.12 -0.90
N ASN A 623 22.55 8.84 -0.71
CA ASN A 623 22.56 10.16 -0.06
C ASN A 623 22.49 10.07 1.47
N VAL A 624 22.11 8.92 2.01
CA VAL A 624 22.08 8.66 3.45
C VAL A 624 23.52 8.57 3.99
N SER A 625 23.79 9.27 5.09
CA SER A 625 25.10 9.25 5.78
C SER A 625 24.84 9.31 7.27
N LEU A 626 24.81 8.14 7.89
CA LEU A 626 24.50 7.92 9.30
C LEU A 626 25.67 7.20 9.97
N ASP A 627 25.80 7.38 11.27
CA ASP A 627 26.59 6.52 12.15
C ASP A 627 25.72 5.93 13.28
N ALA A 628 26.30 5.11 14.12
CA ALA A 628 25.57 4.42 15.19
C ALA A 628 24.90 5.38 16.20
N SER A 629 25.36 6.64 16.32
CA SER A 629 24.78 7.62 17.22
C SER A 629 23.41 8.14 16.74
N ALA A 630 23.12 7.98 15.44
CA ALA A 630 21.84 8.37 14.83
C ALA A 630 20.69 7.41 15.18
N VAL A 631 20.98 6.16 15.54
CA VAL A 631 19.97 5.10 15.71
C VAL A 631 18.97 5.46 16.82
N ALA A 632 19.46 5.79 18.01
CA ALA A 632 18.57 6.06 19.15
C ALA A 632 17.66 7.30 18.96
N PRO A 633 18.15 8.47 18.49
CA PRO A 633 17.27 9.59 18.22
C PRO A 633 16.32 9.34 17.05
N LEU A 634 16.72 8.68 15.96
CA LEU A 634 15.82 8.31 14.88
C LEU A 634 14.71 7.37 15.37
N ALA A 635 15.04 6.35 16.16
CA ALA A 635 14.05 5.45 16.74
C ALA A 635 13.06 6.20 17.65
N ALA A 636 13.54 7.17 18.43
CA ALA A 636 12.67 8.01 19.24
C ALA A 636 11.69 8.83 18.38
N PHE A 637 12.18 9.44 17.29
CA PHE A 637 11.31 10.16 16.36
C PHE A 637 10.28 9.24 15.68
N LEU A 638 10.69 8.08 15.18
CA LEU A 638 9.77 7.12 14.55
C LEU A 638 8.69 6.67 15.54
N ARG A 639 9.05 6.44 16.80
CA ARG A 639 8.07 6.15 17.86
C ARG A 639 7.14 7.32 18.16
N ALA A 640 7.57 8.56 17.96
CA ALA A 640 6.71 9.73 18.13
C ALA A 640 5.70 9.93 16.97
N LEU A 641 5.75 9.10 15.94
CA LEU A 641 4.74 9.00 14.88
C LEU A 641 3.61 8.01 15.21
N ASN A 642 3.68 7.30 16.34
CA ASN A 642 2.65 6.38 16.77
C ASN A 642 1.54 7.12 17.52
N GLU A 643 0.30 6.72 17.29
CA GLU A 643 -0.84 7.26 18.03
C GLU A 643 -0.81 6.81 19.50
N ALA A 644 -1.48 7.55 20.36
CA ALA A 644 -1.79 7.09 21.70
C ALA A 644 -2.66 5.84 21.65
N ALA A 645 -2.71 5.10 22.74
CA ALA A 645 -3.65 4.00 22.88
C ALA A 645 -5.03 4.43 22.41
N TYR A 646 -5.56 3.74 21.43
CA TYR A 646 -6.73 4.12 20.68
C TYR A 646 -7.94 3.33 21.20
N VAL A 647 -8.99 4.02 21.56
CA VAL A 647 -10.27 3.36 21.82
C VAL A 647 -10.86 3.07 20.47
N ASP A 648 -10.86 1.82 20.13
CA ASP A 648 -11.35 1.37 18.86
C ASP A 648 -12.84 1.58 18.66
N ILE A 649 -13.26 1.45 17.43
CA ILE A 649 -14.64 1.34 17.02
C ILE A 649 -15.34 0.41 17.99
N PRO A 650 -16.35 0.88 18.73
CA PRO A 650 -17.05 0.03 19.67
C PRO A 650 -17.56 -1.18 18.90
N CYS A 651 -17.21 -2.35 19.40
CA CYS A 651 -17.88 -3.56 18.95
C CYS A 651 -19.40 -3.28 19.01
N PRO A 652 -20.15 -3.44 17.95
CA PRO A 652 -21.57 -3.13 17.93
C PRO A 652 -22.40 -3.91 18.98
N CYS A 653 -21.75 -4.68 19.79
CA CYS A 653 -22.34 -5.59 20.78
C CYS A 653 -22.39 -5.06 22.21
N GLN A 654 -22.19 -3.77 22.47
CA GLN A 654 -22.44 -3.21 23.79
C GLN A 654 -23.78 -2.50 23.88
#